data_0141aa346876342f0809d198b3d804af
#
_entry.id   0141aa346876342f0809d198b3d804af
#
_cell.length_a   1.000
_cell.length_b   1.000
_cell.length_c   1.000
_cell.angle_alpha   90.00
_cell.angle_beta   90.00
_cell.angle_gamma   90.00
#
_symmetry.space_group_name_H-M   'P 1'
#
loop_
_entity.id
_entity.type
_entity.pdbx_description
1 polymer ?
#
loop_
_entity_poly.entity_id
_entity_poly.type
_entity_poly.pdbx_seq_one_letter_code
_entity_poly.pdbx_strand_id
1 'polypeptide(L)'
;MNLSLFSTLRGYRKEYLPKDIFSGIIIAAVSIPISMGYAQISGIPAVYGLYGSVLPILLFALFSTSRQFIFGVDAAPAAIVGGALSTLGIAAESEAAMDYVPAIALFAGLWLFIFFLLHADKIVDFISTPVMGGFISGIAVTIILMQIPKLMGSPAGSGELLELAEHIFAAAKNISWLSLFMGLGALVLIRTFKKLAPKFPMAIVIMALGVLSTVVFHVDEKGVVLLQSVEHGLPSLVIPDFGNVDLTQAAGRGLMVAVVIMAETLLAENTFAFRNDYKLNDRQEILACAAGNIAAAAVGCCPVNGSISRTSLNEQYGGKSQAVSITAGITMALILLFGTGFIGYLPVPVLTAIVISALMDVVETHLAVRLFKVSRTEFYIFMAAGFSVLCLGTIYGVIIGILLSFVAVILKATNPPRSFRGMIPGRDAYFDLSKNRFAYPIKGVVIYRFSENLFFANIKIFQEDIENSIQKDTRVVIVDASAINSIDVTAADRLDAISASLKKRGIRFYLTEHSTQINDQLRQFGIGHMIKNGMVRRTILAALHDAGIEAPYELDVPKEDETKLLCRSIAFLPAEEENTLEEFAWAFGDDAVKEIEESVHHIIEQLHQIPDIQRLSEEGLEELLDNWHGLGVLDEDELLRRIELHMDELPEELTSDRKLILQLLEKRRGKLKEKILAEHPEVLERLEQRRKKLEERLEKQNPEAVQKWKHWKEEHLKN
;
A
#
# COMPACT_ATOMS: atom_id res chain seq x y z
N MET A 1 2.31 33.21 -1.57
CA MET A 1 1.39 32.04 -1.55
C MET A 1 0.45 32.15 -2.73
N ASN A 2 0.68 31.40 -3.80
CA ASN A 2 -0.18 31.46 -4.99
C ASN A 2 -1.36 30.47 -4.82
N LEU A 3 -2.41 30.91 -4.12
CA LEU A 3 -3.68 30.20 -4.08
C LEU A 3 -4.30 30.27 -5.47
N SER A 4 -4.50 29.13 -6.11
CA SER A 4 -5.13 29.05 -7.41
C SER A 4 -6.60 28.65 -7.26
N LEU A 5 -7.50 29.62 -7.34
CA LEU A 5 -8.94 29.35 -7.40
C LEU A 5 -9.30 28.71 -8.75
N PHE A 6 -10.25 27.76 -8.73
CA PHE A 6 -10.67 27.00 -9.90
C PHE A 6 -9.49 26.42 -10.72
N SER A 7 -8.47 25.91 -10.01
CA SER A 7 -7.25 25.41 -10.65
C SER A 7 -7.52 24.36 -11.72
N THR A 8 -8.52 23.51 -11.50
CA THR A 8 -8.90 22.42 -12.42
C THR A 8 -9.64 22.88 -13.67
N LEU A 9 -10.15 24.11 -13.66
CA LEU A 9 -10.83 24.72 -14.82
C LEU A 9 -9.88 25.58 -15.66
N ARG A 10 -8.64 25.81 -15.21
CA ARG A 10 -7.63 26.51 -16.02
C ARG A 10 -7.21 25.62 -17.20
N GLY A 11 -7.42 26.11 -18.43
CA GLY A 11 -7.16 25.33 -19.64
C GLY A 11 -8.22 24.25 -19.94
N TYR A 12 -9.43 24.41 -19.38
CA TYR A 12 -10.56 23.50 -19.59
C TYR A 12 -10.92 23.38 -21.08
N ARG A 13 -11.02 22.13 -21.56
CA ARG A 13 -11.39 21.83 -22.93
C ARG A 13 -12.90 21.64 -23.03
N LYS A 14 -13.53 22.32 -23.95
CA LYS A 14 -14.99 22.24 -24.19
C LYS A 14 -15.49 20.80 -24.47
N GLU A 15 -14.62 19.96 -24.98
CA GLU A 15 -14.88 18.52 -25.23
C GLU A 15 -15.19 17.71 -23.95
N TYR A 16 -14.75 18.21 -22.79
CA TYR A 16 -15.00 17.54 -21.49
C TYR A 16 -16.39 17.86 -20.94
N LEU A 17 -16.98 19.01 -21.34
CA LEU A 17 -18.22 19.55 -20.78
C LEU A 17 -19.39 18.55 -20.79
N PRO A 18 -19.68 17.80 -21.87
CA PRO A 18 -20.78 16.84 -21.86
C PRO A 18 -20.58 15.70 -20.86
N LYS A 19 -19.35 15.22 -20.74
CA LYS A 19 -18.98 14.14 -19.80
C LYS A 19 -19.04 14.61 -18.35
N ASP A 20 -18.54 15.81 -18.08
CA ASP A 20 -18.54 16.39 -16.74
C ASP A 20 -19.97 16.71 -16.29
N ILE A 21 -20.85 17.23 -17.16
CA ILE A 21 -22.26 17.45 -16.86
C ILE A 21 -22.96 16.11 -16.59
N PHE A 22 -22.80 15.13 -17.48
CA PHE A 22 -23.43 13.81 -17.33
C PHE A 22 -22.99 13.13 -16.04
N SER A 23 -21.69 13.11 -15.78
CA SER A 23 -21.14 12.56 -14.53
C SER A 23 -21.68 13.31 -13.31
N GLY A 24 -21.72 14.64 -13.34
CA GLY A 24 -22.23 15.46 -12.25
C GLY A 24 -23.68 15.19 -11.91
N ILE A 25 -24.56 15.01 -12.90
CA ILE A 25 -25.97 14.64 -12.70
C ILE A 25 -26.07 13.26 -12.02
N ILE A 26 -25.29 12.28 -12.49
CA ILE A 26 -25.29 10.94 -11.89
C ILE A 26 -24.77 10.99 -10.45
N ILE A 27 -23.68 11.72 -10.20
CA ILE A 27 -23.13 11.90 -8.86
C ILE A 27 -24.16 12.55 -7.91
N ALA A 28 -24.87 13.58 -8.36
CA ALA A 28 -25.95 14.17 -7.58
C ALA A 28 -27.02 13.15 -7.24
N ALA A 29 -27.52 12.42 -8.23
CA ALA A 29 -28.58 11.41 -8.03
C ALA A 29 -28.16 10.27 -7.08
N VAL A 30 -26.93 9.75 -7.23
CA VAL A 30 -26.38 8.72 -6.32
C VAL A 30 -26.13 9.27 -4.91
N SER A 31 -25.77 10.55 -4.80
CA SER A 31 -25.54 11.21 -3.51
C SER A 31 -26.81 11.37 -2.69
N ILE A 32 -28.01 11.41 -3.28
CA ILE A 32 -29.27 11.59 -2.57
C ILE A 32 -29.40 10.55 -1.44
N PRO A 33 -29.54 9.22 -1.75
CA PRO A 33 -29.76 8.24 -0.70
C PRO A 33 -28.55 8.10 0.22
N ILE A 34 -27.33 8.24 -0.28
CA ILE A 34 -26.10 8.09 0.48
C ILE A 34 -25.95 9.21 1.52
N SER A 35 -26.08 10.47 1.08
CA SER A 35 -25.95 11.61 1.98
C SER A 35 -27.06 11.66 3.03
N MET A 36 -28.29 11.28 2.64
CA MET A 36 -29.41 11.17 3.58
C MET A 36 -29.13 10.10 4.65
N GLY A 37 -28.63 8.94 4.26
CA GLY A 37 -28.28 7.87 5.19
C GLY A 37 -27.16 8.27 6.16
N TYR A 38 -26.12 8.93 5.69
CA TYR A 38 -25.02 9.37 6.54
C TYR A 38 -25.40 10.54 7.47
N ALA A 39 -26.28 11.43 7.03
CA ALA A 39 -26.84 12.45 7.93
C ALA A 39 -27.58 11.80 9.10
N GLN A 40 -28.41 10.79 8.89
CA GLN A 40 -29.07 10.04 9.93
C GLN A 40 -28.07 9.31 10.86
N ILE A 41 -26.99 8.76 10.31
CA ILE A 41 -25.91 8.13 11.11
C ILE A 41 -25.25 9.17 12.03
N SER A 42 -25.06 10.39 11.54
CA SER A 42 -24.50 11.49 12.33
C SER A 42 -25.49 12.09 13.37
N GLY A 43 -26.72 11.59 13.42
CA GLY A 43 -27.74 11.98 14.38
C GLY A 43 -28.54 13.23 14.02
N ILE A 44 -28.59 13.62 12.74
CA ILE A 44 -29.41 14.72 12.22
C ILE A 44 -30.42 14.22 11.19
N PRO A 45 -31.54 14.94 10.95
CA PRO A 45 -32.52 14.57 9.95
C PRO A 45 -31.90 14.41 8.56
N ALA A 46 -32.42 13.45 7.78
CA ALA A 46 -31.87 13.07 6.47
C ALA A 46 -31.70 14.22 5.48
N VAL A 47 -32.57 15.23 5.54
CA VAL A 47 -32.53 16.42 4.64
C VAL A 47 -31.22 17.19 4.74
N TYR A 48 -30.60 17.25 5.92
CA TYR A 48 -29.33 17.98 6.10
C TYR A 48 -28.17 17.33 5.33
N GLY A 49 -28.27 16.03 5.03
CA GLY A 49 -27.34 15.37 4.11
C GLY A 49 -27.42 15.91 2.67
N LEU A 50 -28.64 16.28 2.21
CA LEU A 50 -28.82 16.92 0.91
C LEU A 50 -28.28 18.36 0.94
N TYR A 51 -28.49 19.09 2.04
CA TYR A 51 -27.91 20.42 2.22
C TYR A 51 -26.37 20.39 2.19
N GLY A 52 -25.77 19.39 2.83
CA GLY A 52 -24.32 19.12 2.78
C GLY A 52 -23.79 18.75 1.38
N SER A 53 -24.66 18.41 0.46
CA SER A 53 -24.32 18.11 -0.94
C SER A 53 -24.45 19.31 -1.89
N VAL A 54 -24.72 20.53 -1.39
CA VAL A 54 -24.83 21.76 -2.21
C VAL A 54 -23.64 22.67 -1.96
N LEU A 55 -23.65 23.43 -0.87
CA LEU A 55 -22.64 24.45 -0.60
C LEU A 55 -21.23 23.85 -0.34
N PRO A 56 -21.07 22.78 0.45
CA PRO A 56 -19.77 22.19 0.70
C PRO A 56 -19.03 21.72 -0.55
N ILE A 57 -19.72 21.03 -1.46
CA ILE A 57 -19.10 20.52 -2.70
C ILE A 57 -18.67 21.66 -3.63
N LEU A 58 -19.43 22.77 -3.65
CA LEU A 58 -19.10 23.95 -4.45
C LEU A 58 -17.87 24.68 -3.91
N LEU A 59 -17.77 24.85 -2.59
CA LEU A 59 -16.60 25.48 -1.97
C LEU A 59 -15.35 24.58 -2.05
N PHE A 60 -15.50 23.27 -1.92
CA PHE A 60 -14.42 22.35 -2.18
C PHE A 60 -13.91 22.49 -3.62
N ALA A 61 -14.79 22.46 -4.62
CA ALA A 61 -14.44 22.58 -6.03
C ALA A 61 -13.74 23.92 -6.37
N LEU A 62 -14.01 24.98 -5.62
CA LEU A 62 -13.38 26.30 -5.77
C LEU A 62 -11.89 26.27 -5.43
N PHE A 63 -11.51 25.53 -4.36
CA PHE A 63 -10.14 25.51 -3.83
C PHE A 63 -9.35 24.27 -4.27
N SER A 64 -10.00 23.16 -4.60
CA SER A 64 -9.34 21.89 -4.91
C SER A 64 -8.49 21.96 -6.18
N THR A 65 -7.36 21.26 -6.15
CA THR A 65 -6.47 20.99 -7.28
C THR A 65 -6.71 19.59 -7.86
N SER A 66 -7.49 18.75 -7.17
CA SER A 66 -7.91 17.45 -7.66
C SER A 66 -8.93 17.55 -8.78
N ARG A 67 -8.67 16.84 -9.89
CA ARG A 67 -9.53 16.94 -11.06
C ARG A 67 -10.83 16.16 -10.95
N GLN A 68 -10.79 14.99 -10.31
CA GLN A 68 -11.90 14.03 -10.31
C GLN A 68 -12.50 13.77 -8.95
N PHE A 69 -11.85 14.21 -7.89
CA PHE A 69 -12.26 13.85 -6.53
C PHE A 69 -13.58 14.51 -6.14
N ILE A 70 -14.49 13.69 -5.60
CA ILE A 70 -15.84 14.14 -5.19
C ILE A 70 -15.88 14.25 -3.67
N PHE A 71 -16.27 15.44 -3.21
CA PHE A 71 -16.37 15.79 -1.81
C PHE A 71 -17.84 15.89 -1.37
N GLY A 72 -18.15 15.51 -0.14
CA GLY A 72 -19.51 15.59 0.39
C GLY A 72 -19.72 14.72 1.64
N VAL A 73 -20.96 14.54 2.05
CA VAL A 73 -21.30 13.73 3.23
C VAL A 73 -20.84 12.30 3.04
N ASP A 74 -20.03 11.78 3.97
CA ASP A 74 -19.44 10.45 3.85
C ASP A 74 -19.41 9.69 5.18
N ALA A 75 -19.09 8.39 5.11
CA ALA A 75 -19.26 7.43 6.20
C ALA A 75 -18.42 7.74 7.45
N ALA A 76 -17.11 7.99 7.28
CA ALA A 76 -16.21 8.12 8.41
C ALA A 76 -16.53 9.33 9.31
N PRO A 77 -16.67 10.57 8.80
CA PRO A 77 -17.09 11.70 9.63
C PRO A 77 -18.45 11.48 10.28
N ALA A 78 -19.43 10.94 9.52
CA ALA A 78 -20.77 10.68 10.03
C ALA A 78 -20.74 9.71 11.23
N ALA A 79 -19.97 8.64 11.15
CA ALA A 79 -19.83 7.67 12.23
C ALA A 79 -19.14 8.26 13.47
N ILE A 80 -18.08 9.06 13.28
CA ILE A 80 -17.38 9.71 14.39
C ILE A 80 -18.33 10.67 15.12
N VAL A 81 -19.12 11.43 14.38
CA VAL A 81 -20.08 12.38 14.96
C VAL A 81 -21.22 11.64 15.66
N GLY A 82 -21.79 10.60 15.04
CA GLY A 82 -22.82 9.78 15.68
C GLY A 82 -22.32 9.10 16.95
N GLY A 83 -21.11 8.55 16.95
CA GLY A 83 -20.46 8.03 18.15
C GLY A 83 -20.17 9.10 19.20
N ALA A 84 -19.85 10.33 18.78
CA ALA A 84 -19.66 11.46 19.69
C ALA A 84 -20.96 11.85 20.39
N LEU A 85 -22.08 11.92 19.67
CA LEU A 85 -23.40 12.18 20.28
C LEU A 85 -23.79 11.09 21.30
N SER A 86 -23.58 9.81 20.93
CA SER A 86 -23.83 8.68 21.82
C SER A 86 -23.04 8.80 23.14
N THR A 87 -21.73 9.11 23.04
CA THR A 87 -20.89 9.28 24.25
C THR A 87 -21.25 10.49 25.09
N LEU A 88 -21.90 11.49 24.49
CA LEU A 88 -22.43 12.68 25.22
C LEU A 88 -23.83 12.43 25.77
N GLY A 89 -24.46 11.29 25.49
CA GLY A 89 -25.86 11.04 25.89
C GLY A 89 -26.88 11.89 25.14
N ILE A 90 -26.50 12.43 23.95
CA ILE A 90 -27.37 13.27 23.12
C ILE A 90 -28.17 12.38 22.18
N ALA A 91 -29.50 12.46 22.26
CA ALA A 91 -30.38 11.71 21.39
C ALA A 91 -30.29 12.21 19.94
N ALA A 92 -30.33 11.28 18.96
CA ALA A 92 -30.39 11.65 17.56
C ALA A 92 -31.64 12.48 17.25
N GLU A 93 -31.51 13.41 16.32
CA GLU A 93 -32.55 14.33 15.85
C GLU A 93 -33.14 15.25 16.94
N SER A 94 -32.47 15.34 18.12
CA SER A 94 -32.83 16.29 19.17
C SER A 94 -32.33 17.71 18.85
N GLU A 95 -32.89 18.74 19.52
CA GLU A 95 -32.38 20.11 19.39
C GLU A 95 -30.89 20.20 19.71
N ALA A 96 -30.45 19.51 20.78
CA ALA A 96 -29.02 19.44 21.10
C ALA A 96 -28.18 18.83 20.00
N ALA A 97 -28.64 17.78 19.30
CA ALA A 97 -27.94 17.20 18.19
C ALA A 97 -27.83 18.19 17.02
N MET A 98 -28.88 18.97 16.77
CA MET A 98 -28.92 20.00 15.73
C MET A 98 -27.92 21.15 15.96
N ASP A 99 -27.52 21.41 17.22
CA ASP A 99 -26.47 22.37 17.55
C ASP A 99 -25.07 21.74 17.55
N TYR A 100 -24.93 20.55 18.17
CA TYR A 100 -23.63 19.89 18.32
C TYR A 100 -23.02 19.40 16.98
N VAL A 101 -23.82 18.84 16.08
CA VAL A 101 -23.31 18.27 14.83
C VAL A 101 -22.72 19.34 13.91
N PRO A 102 -23.40 20.48 13.64
CA PRO A 102 -22.79 21.56 12.87
C PRO A 102 -21.63 22.24 13.63
N ALA A 103 -21.67 22.31 14.95
CA ALA A 103 -20.55 22.84 15.74
C ALA A 103 -19.30 21.97 15.57
N ILE A 104 -19.42 20.63 15.62
CA ILE A 104 -18.31 19.72 15.33
C ILE A 104 -17.81 19.91 13.89
N ALA A 105 -18.69 20.10 12.90
CA ALA A 105 -18.32 20.39 11.53
C ALA A 105 -17.52 21.70 11.40
N LEU A 106 -17.97 22.76 12.09
CA LEU A 106 -17.27 24.03 12.12
C LEU A 106 -15.86 23.87 12.73
N PHE A 107 -15.74 23.21 13.89
CA PHE A 107 -14.44 22.98 14.52
C PHE A 107 -13.55 22.09 13.66
N ALA A 108 -14.10 21.08 12.97
CA ALA A 108 -13.33 20.27 12.01
C ALA A 108 -12.77 21.15 10.89
N GLY A 109 -13.59 22.05 10.32
CA GLY A 109 -13.15 23.02 9.32
C GLY A 109 -12.07 23.98 9.84
N LEU A 110 -12.22 24.49 11.07
CA LEU A 110 -11.24 25.36 11.71
C LEU A 110 -9.91 24.62 11.98
N TRP A 111 -9.94 23.38 12.46
CA TRP A 111 -8.73 22.57 12.63
C TRP A 111 -8.04 22.25 11.30
N LEU A 112 -8.79 21.92 10.26
CA LEU A 112 -8.23 21.76 8.92
C LEU A 112 -7.58 23.05 8.41
N PHE A 113 -8.18 24.21 8.69
CA PHE A 113 -7.57 25.49 8.37
C PHE A 113 -6.27 25.74 9.16
N ILE A 114 -6.23 25.37 10.45
CA ILE A 114 -5.00 25.40 11.25
C ILE A 114 -3.96 24.45 10.65
N PHE A 115 -4.33 23.23 10.27
CA PHE A 115 -3.43 22.26 9.61
C PHE A 115 -2.85 22.80 8.32
N PHE A 116 -3.66 23.48 7.51
CA PHE A 116 -3.20 24.20 6.32
C PHE A 116 -2.13 25.26 6.66
N LEU A 117 -2.33 26.05 7.74
CA LEU A 117 -1.36 27.06 8.17
C LEU A 117 -0.05 26.43 8.67
N LEU A 118 -0.16 25.34 9.43
CA LEU A 118 0.98 24.63 10.02
C LEU A 118 1.73 23.70 9.05
N HIS A 119 1.27 23.58 7.79
CA HIS A 119 1.84 22.63 6.81
C HIS A 119 1.78 21.18 7.31
N ALA A 120 0.64 20.79 7.86
CA ALA A 120 0.45 19.46 8.43
C ALA A 120 0.20 18.34 7.38
N ASP A 121 0.23 18.68 6.09
CA ASP A 121 0.19 17.74 4.96
C ASP A 121 1.16 16.57 5.14
N LYS A 122 2.37 16.85 5.64
CA LYS A 122 3.40 15.82 5.89
C LYS A 122 3.08 14.82 7.01
N ILE A 123 2.13 15.13 7.90
CA ILE A 123 1.76 14.22 9.00
C ILE A 123 1.02 13.00 8.47
N VAL A 124 0.32 13.13 7.36
CA VAL A 124 -0.43 12.03 6.74
C VAL A 124 0.49 10.91 6.27
N ASP A 125 1.71 11.23 5.87
CA ASP A 125 2.72 10.25 5.45
C ASP A 125 3.10 9.26 6.57
N PHE A 126 2.83 9.60 7.83
CA PHE A 126 3.09 8.72 8.98
C PHE A 126 1.95 7.73 9.28
N ILE A 127 0.79 7.88 8.64
CA ILE A 127 -0.33 6.93 8.82
C ILE A 127 -0.17 5.80 7.80
N SER A 128 0.12 4.61 8.30
CA SER A 128 0.35 3.46 7.42
C SER A 128 -0.95 2.95 6.77
N THR A 129 -0.86 2.49 5.52
CA THR A 129 -1.99 1.92 4.78
C THR A 129 -2.72 0.80 5.52
N PRO A 130 -2.04 -0.16 6.23
CA PRO A 130 -2.71 -1.17 7.02
C PRO A 130 -3.57 -0.59 8.14
N VAL A 131 -3.09 0.42 8.85
CA VAL A 131 -3.85 1.08 9.93
C VAL A 131 -5.09 1.78 9.37
N MET A 132 -4.92 2.57 8.30
CA MET A 132 -6.05 3.27 7.66
C MET A 132 -7.09 2.29 7.11
N GLY A 133 -6.66 1.26 6.38
CA GLY A 133 -7.57 0.26 5.84
C GLY A 133 -8.33 -0.51 6.91
N GLY A 134 -7.66 -0.87 8.01
CA GLY A 134 -8.28 -1.49 9.18
C GLY A 134 -9.31 -0.57 9.85
N PHE A 135 -8.94 0.68 10.08
CA PHE A 135 -9.80 1.70 10.68
C PHE A 135 -11.07 1.96 9.83
N ILE A 136 -10.91 2.21 8.53
CA ILE A 136 -12.03 2.44 7.61
C ILE A 136 -12.94 1.20 7.52
N SER A 137 -12.35 0.00 7.47
CA SER A 137 -13.11 -1.26 7.48
C SER A 137 -13.88 -1.44 8.79
N GLY A 138 -13.27 -1.12 9.92
CA GLY A 138 -13.92 -1.15 11.24
C GLY A 138 -15.13 -0.22 11.30
N ILE A 139 -15.00 1.03 10.85
CA ILE A 139 -16.10 1.98 10.73
C ILE A 139 -17.21 1.44 9.85
N ALA A 140 -16.86 0.97 8.65
CA ALA A 140 -17.87 0.46 7.72
C ALA A 140 -18.66 -0.71 8.29
N VAL A 141 -17.99 -1.65 8.97
CA VAL A 141 -18.64 -2.78 9.65
C VAL A 141 -19.52 -2.31 10.81
N THR A 142 -19.04 -1.38 11.65
CA THR A 142 -19.83 -0.79 12.74
C THR A 142 -21.13 -0.17 12.23
N ILE A 143 -21.03 0.64 11.16
CA ILE A 143 -22.22 1.27 10.58
C ILE A 143 -23.17 0.23 9.96
N ILE A 144 -22.65 -0.80 9.27
CA ILE A 144 -23.47 -1.90 8.77
C ILE A 144 -24.27 -2.54 9.91
N LEU A 145 -23.60 -2.84 11.03
CA LEU A 145 -24.28 -3.41 12.21
C LEU A 145 -25.35 -2.47 12.76
N MET A 146 -25.09 -1.15 12.83
CA MET A 146 -26.08 -0.14 13.25
C MET A 146 -27.30 -0.08 12.32
N GLN A 147 -27.14 -0.39 11.03
CA GLN A 147 -28.21 -0.35 10.04
C GLN A 147 -29.08 -1.65 10.01
N ILE A 148 -28.59 -2.77 10.53
CA ILE A 148 -29.33 -4.04 10.51
C ILE A 148 -30.73 -3.93 11.17
N PRO A 149 -30.91 -3.29 12.36
CA PRO A 149 -32.25 -3.12 12.95
C PRO A 149 -33.21 -2.35 12.02
N LYS A 150 -32.73 -1.35 11.25
CA LYS A 150 -33.57 -0.61 10.29
C LYS A 150 -34.11 -1.49 9.17
N LEU A 151 -33.34 -2.50 8.72
CA LEU A 151 -33.84 -3.49 7.76
C LEU A 151 -35.00 -4.30 8.35
N MET A 152 -35.01 -4.50 9.67
CA MET A 152 -36.05 -5.24 10.38
C MET A 152 -37.27 -4.36 10.74
N GLY A 153 -37.24 -3.05 10.40
CA GLY A 153 -38.30 -2.11 10.71
C GLY A 153 -38.20 -1.45 12.10
N SER A 154 -37.06 -1.60 12.77
CA SER A 154 -36.74 -0.99 14.07
C SER A 154 -35.86 0.26 13.89
N PRO A 155 -35.71 1.12 14.91
CA PRO A 155 -34.74 2.21 14.90
C PRO A 155 -33.31 1.69 14.67
N ALA A 156 -32.40 2.60 14.24
CA ALA A 156 -30.96 2.27 14.13
C ALA A 156 -30.39 1.79 15.46
N GLY A 157 -29.47 0.85 15.42
CA GLY A 157 -28.63 0.52 16.57
C GLY A 157 -27.70 1.69 16.93
N SER A 158 -27.24 1.74 18.16
CA SER A 158 -26.26 2.72 18.65
C SER A 158 -25.28 2.04 19.60
N GLY A 159 -24.15 2.71 19.87
CA GLY A 159 -23.14 2.22 20.80
C GLY A 159 -22.09 1.32 20.18
N GLU A 160 -21.43 0.53 21.03
CA GLU A 160 -20.33 -0.35 20.67
C GLU A 160 -20.82 -1.78 20.31
N LEU A 161 -19.90 -2.68 19.97
CA LEU A 161 -20.23 -4.01 19.43
C LEU A 161 -21.25 -4.80 20.29
N LEU A 162 -21.13 -4.75 21.61
CA LEU A 162 -22.06 -5.46 22.52
C LEU A 162 -23.45 -4.84 22.51
N GLU A 163 -23.54 -3.53 22.59
CA GLU A 163 -24.79 -2.78 22.55
C GLU A 163 -25.47 -2.94 21.17
N LEU A 164 -24.68 -2.92 20.09
CA LEU A 164 -25.17 -3.18 18.74
C LEU A 164 -25.76 -4.59 18.62
N ALA A 165 -25.11 -5.59 19.22
CA ALA A 165 -25.64 -6.95 19.26
C ALA A 165 -26.98 -7.00 20.02
N GLU A 166 -27.10 -6.32 21.16
CA GLU A 166 -28.34 -6.22 21.91
C GLU A 166 -29.46 -5.55 21.11
N HIS A 167 -29.17 -4.45 20.40
CA HIS A 167 -30.12 -3.79 19.51
C HIS A 167 -30.60 -4.70 18.37
N ILE A 168 -29.69 -5.47 17.76
CA ILE A 168 -30.01 -6.44 16.70
C ILE A 168 -30.91 -7.55 17.27
N PHE A 169 -30.59 -8.10 18.46
CA PHE A 169 -31.41 -9.12 19.10
C PHE A 169 -32.78 -8.58 19.51
N ALA A 170 -32.86 -7.34 19.97
CA ALA A 170 -34.13 -6.68 20.30
C ALA A 170 -35.00 -6.49 19.04
N ALA A 171 -34.42 -6.01 17.94
CA ALA A 171 -35.09 -5.88 16.65
C ALA A 171 -35.56 -7.23 16.09
N ALA A 172 -34.76 -8.29 16.28
CA ALA A 172 -35.11 -9.65 15.84
C ALA A 172 -36.33 -10.23 16.54
N LYS A 173 -36.71 -9.74 17.73
CA LYS A 173 -37.96 -10.17 18.41
C LYS A 173 -39.22 -9.57 17.78
N ASN A 174 -39.10 -8.40 17.12
CA ASN A 174 -40.21 -7.63 16.57
C ASN A 174 -40.00 -7.34 15.07
N ILE A 175 -39.72 -8.37 14.27
CA ILE A 175 -39.39 -8.22 12.85
C ILE A 175 -40.61 -7.78 12.05
N SER A 176 -40.51 -6.67 11.33
CA SER A 176 -41.39 -6.36 10.22
C SER A 176 -40.93 -7.13 8.98
N TRP A 177 -41.57 -8.27 8.70
CA TRP A 177 -41.19 -9.12 7.57
C TRP A 177 -41.23 -8.40 6.22
N LEU A 178 -42.18 -7.48 6.05
CA LEU A 178 -42.28 -6.71 4.81
C LEU A 178 -41.06 -5.78 4.65
N SER A 179 -40.66 -5.05 5.72
CA SER A 179 -39.46 -4.22 5.75
C SER A 179 -38.21 -5.04 5.46
N LEU A 180 -38.07 -6.20 6.09
CA LEU A 180 -36.91 -7.09 5.89
C LEU A 180 -36.82 -7.58 4.44
N PHE A 181 -37.95 -8.06 3.85
CA PHE A 181 -37.94 -8.51 2.46
C PHE A 181 -37.67 -7.39 1.46
N MET A 182 -38.21 -6.19 1.70
CA MET A 182 -37.92 -5.02 0.86
C MET A 182 -36.44 -4.65 0.95
N GLY A 183 -35.88 -4.57 2.16
CA GLY A 183 -34.47 -4.20 2.36
C GLY A 183 -33.50 -5.25 1.82
N LEU A 184 -33.68 -6.53 2.16
CA LEU A 184 -32.84 -7.62 1.63
C LEU A 184 -32.99 -7.78 0.11
N GLY A 185 -34.21 -7.68 -0.43
CA GLY A 185 -34.46 -7.70 -1.86
C GLY A 185 -33.72 -6.57 -2.59
N ALA A 186 -33.80 -5.36 -2.06
CA ALA A 186 -33.07 -4.20 -2.58
C ALA A 186 -31.54 -4.43 -2.54
N LEU A 187 -31.01 -4.93 -1.41
CA LEU A 187 -29.58 -5.20 -1.23
C LEU A 187 -29.09 -6.27 -2.23
N VAL A 188 -29.81 -7.38 -2.36
CA VAL A 188 -29.47 -8.46 -3.30
C VAL A 188 -29.48 -7.95 -4.74
N LEU A 189 -30.51 -7.18 -5.13
CA LEU A 189 -30.61 -6.60 -6.46
C LEU A 189 -29.41 -5.65 -6.74
N ILE A 190 -29.10 -4.72 -5.82
CA ILE A 190 -27.96 -3.81 -5.98
C ILE A 190 -26.67 -4.60 -6.16
N ARG A 191 -26.39 -5.59 -5.31
CA ARG A 191 -25.14 -6.38 -5.35
C ARG A 191 -25.05 -7.25 -6.61
N THR A 192 -26.16 -7.84 -7.05
CA THR A 192 -26.21 -8.66 -8.27
C THR A 192 -25.97 -7.81 -9.51
N PHE A 193 -26.68 -6.68 -9.64
CA PHE A 193 -26.51 -5.81 -10.80
C PHE A 193 -25.15 -5.11 -10.82
N LYS A 194 -24.55 -4.84 -9.68
CA LYS A 194 -23.20 -4.32 -9.61
C LYS A 194 -22.16 -5.26 -10.26
N LYS A 195 -22.38 -6.58 -10.18
CA LYS A 195 -21.54 -7.59 -10.87
C LYS A 195 -21.88 -7.70 -12.36
N LEU A 196 -23.17 -7.66 -12.71
CA LEU A 196 -23.63 -7.87 -14.08
C LEU A 196 -23.48 -6.61 -14.96
N ALA A 197 -23.74 -5.44 -14.41
CA ALA A 197 -23.72 -4.16 -15.10
C ALA A 197 -23.12 -3.05 -14.22
N PRO A 198 -21.79 -3.04 -13.99
CA PRO A 198 -21.14 -2.14 -13.04
C PRO A 198 -21.38 -0.65 -13.31
N LYS A 199 -21.63 -0.27 -14.57
CA LYS A 199 -21.89 1.10 -15.00
C LYS A 199 -23.34 1.54 -14.80
N PHE A 200 -24.24 0.63 -14.46
CA PHE A 200 -25.65 0.96 -14.30
C PHE A 200 -25.93 1.47 -12.88
N PRO A 201 -26.52 2.66 -12.70
CA PRO A 201 -26.73 3.27 -11.38
C PRO A 201 -27.91 2.62 -10.65
N MET A 202 -27.76 1.36 -10.25
CA MET A 202 -28.83 0.55 -9.68
C MET A 202 -29.42 1.13 -8.39
N ALA A 203 -28.64 1.87 -7.59
CA ALA A 203 -29.13 2.56 -6.42
C ALA A 203 -30.28 3.54 -6.73
N ILE A 204 -30.19 4.28 -7.84
CA ILE A 204 -31.26 5.20 -8.29
C ILE A 204 -32.51 4.43 -8.69
N VAL A 205 -32.34 3.30 -9.39
CA VAL A 205 -33.48 2.47 -9.82
C VAL A 205 -34.18 1.86 -8.61
N ILE A 206 -33.42 1.33 -7.63
CA ILE A 206 -33.97 0.79 -6.41
C ILE A 206 -34.69 1.86 -5.58
N MET A 207 -34.17 3.08 -5.55
CA MET A 207 -34.85 4.22 -4.93
C MET A 207 -36.19 4.51 -5.63
N ALA A 208 -36.21 4.57 -6.96
CA ALA A 208 -37.42 4.78 -7.72
C ALA A 208 -38.45 3.63 -7.53
N LEU A 209 -37.99 2.39 -7.53
CA LEU A 209 -38.85 1.21 -7.22
C LEU A 209 -39.38 1.26 -5.80
N GLY A 210 -38.59 1.72 -4.82
CA GLY A 210 -39.01 1.94 -3.46
C GLY A 210 -40.17 2.95 -3.37
N VAL A 211 -40.01 4.12 -4.00
CA VAL A 211 -41.07 5.15 -4.08
C VAL A 211 -42.31 4.58 -4.80
N LEU A 212 -42.13 3.91 -5.93
CA LEU A 212 -43.24 3.30 -6.66
C LEU A 212 -43.99 2.27 -5.82
N SER A 213 -43.26 1.49 -5.01
CA SER A 213 -43.89 0.52 -4.11
C SER A 213 -44.79 1.17 -3.06
N THR A 214 -44.42 2.34 -2.56
CA THR A 214 -45.24 3.11 -1.62
C THR A 214 -46.46 3.68 -2.31
N VAL A 215 -46.30 4.29 -3.49
CA VAL A 215 -47.43 4.91 -4.22
C VAL A 215 -48.45 3.87 -4.73
N VAL A 216 -47.99 2.69 -5.20
CA VAL A 216 -48.89 1.68 -5.82
C VAL A 216 -49.43 0.68 -4.80
N PHE A 217 -48.59 0.21 -3.86
CA PHE A 217 -48.93 -0.85 -2.92
C PHE A 217 -49.25 -0.38 -1.51
N HIS A 218 -49.15 0.92 -1.22
CA HIS A 218 -49.40 1.56 0.10
C HIS A 218 -48.69 0.78 1.21
N VAL A 219 -47.37 0.62 1.06
CA VAL A 219 -46.56 -0.20 2.00
C VAL A 219 -46.44 0.44 3.38
N ASP A 220 -46.64 1.73 3.48
CA ASP A 220 -46.76 2.53 4.72
C ASP A 220 -47.94 2.05 5.58
N GLU A 221 -49.10 1.85 4.99
CA GLU A 221 -50.26 1.31 5.69
C GLU A 221 -50.05 -0.14 6.21
N LYS A 222 -49.05 -0.85 5.62
CA LYS A 222 -48.68 -2.21 6.01
C LYS A 222 -47.51 -2.24 7.03
N GLY A 223 -47.19 -1.09 7.62
CA GLY A 223 -46.23 -0.94 8.71
C GLY A 223 -44.75 -0.74 8.27
N VAL A 224 -44.52 -0.40 6.99
CA VAL A 224 -43.17 0.01 6.56
C VAL A 224 -42.96 1.48 6.88
N VAL A 225 -41.88 1.77 7.59
CA VAL A 225 -41.52 3.15 7.94
C VAL A 225 -40.99 3.88 6.70
N LEU A 226 -41.58 5.06 6.44
CA LEU A 226 -41.13 5.98 5.38
C LEU A 226 -40.22 7.08 5.95
N LEU A 227 -39.46 7.71 5.07
CA LEU A 227 -38.72 8.93 5.43
C LEU A 227 -39.68 10.10 5.67
N GLN A 228 -39.24 11.07 6.49
CA GLN A 228 -39.99 12.30 6.68
C GLN A 228 -40.05 13.10 5.37
N SER A 229 -41.16 13.76 5.13
CA SER A 229 -41.34 14.66 3.99
C SER A 229 -40.37 15.83 4.13
N VAL A 230 -39.73 16.20 3.02
CA VAL A 230 -38.79 17.32 2.95
C VAL A 230 -39.50 18.50 2.26
N GLU A 231 -39.55 19.63 2.94
CA GLU A 231 -40.05 20.87 2.36
C GLU A 231 -39.16 21.35 1.21
N HIS A 232 -39.76 21.99 0.22
CA HIS A 232 -39.05 22.60 -0.91
C HIS A 232 -38.27 23.82 -0.45
N GLY A 233 -37.00 23.90 -0.79
CA GLY A 233 -36.20 25.09 -0.49
C GLY A 233 -34.70 24.82 -0.48
N LEU A 234 -33.92 25.87 -0.69
CA LEU A 234 -32.48 25.82 -0.48
C LEU A 234 -32.17 25.84 1.01
N PRO A 235 -31.00 25.29 1.42
CA PRO A 235 -30.58 25.36 2.82
C PRO A 235 -30.49 26.81 3.30
N SER A 236 -31.11 27.10 4.42
CA SER A 236 -30.89 28.36 5.15
C SER A 236 -29.52 28.34 5.80
N LEU A 237 -28.87 29.49 5.86
CA LEU A 237 -27.63 29.61 6.63
C LEU A 237 -27.99 29.55 8.12
N VAL A 238 -27.42 28.57 8.81
CA VAL A 238 -27.63 28.36 10.26
C VAL A 238 -26.30 28.62 10.95
N ILE A 239 -26.35 29.35 12.05
CA ILE A 239 -25.24 29.48 12.97
C ILE A 239 -25.59 28.59 14.18
N PRO A 240 -24.77 27.59 14.56
CA PRO A 240 -25.04 26.77 15.75
C PRO A 240 -25.23 27.63 16.98
N ASP A 241 -26.16 27.27 17.83
CA ASP A 241 -26.30 27.94 19.11
C ASP A 241 -25.22 27.49 20.09
N PHE A 242 -24.16 28.26 20.17
CA PHE A 242 -23.03 27.97 21.06
C PHE A 242 -23.35 28.09 22.55
N GLY A 243 -24.51 28.61 22.91
CA GLY A 243 -24.95 28.68 24.31
C GLY A 243 -25.25 27.30 24.88
N ASN A 244 -25.69 26.37 24.06
CA ASN A 244 -26.09 25.02 24.44
C ASN A 244 -24.99 23.97 24.14
N VAL A 245 -23.86 24.38 23.55
CA VAL A 245 -22.78 23.46 23.13
C VAL A 245 -21.56 23.61 24.03
N ASP A 246 -21.08 22.51 24.60
CA ASP A 246 -19.75 22.49 25.23
C ASP A 246 -18.68 22.62 24.16
N LEU A 247 -18.12 23.82 24.01
CA LEU A 247 -17.14 24.17 23.01
C LEU A 247 -15.86 23.32 23.12
N THR A 248 -15.47 22.94 24.32
CA THR A 248 -14.26 22.11 24.53
C THR A 248 -14.48 20.72 23.98
N GLN A 249 -15.64 20.14 24.25
CA GLN A 249 -16.03 18.83 23.75
C GLN A 249 -16.20 18.87 22.22
N ALA A 250 -16.88 19.87 21.69
CA ALA A 250 -17.07 20.02 20.24
C ALA A 250 -15.73 20.24 19.50
N ALA A 251 -14.84 21.08 20.06
CA ALA A 251 -13.50 21.31 19.47
C ALA A 251 -12.62 20.05 19.50
N GLY A 252 -12.62 19.29 20.60
CA GLY A 252 -11.87 18.03 20.69
C GLY A 252 -12.36 16.97 19.70
N ARG A 253 -13.67 16.83 19.53
CA ARG A 253 -14.26 15.92 18.54
C ARG A 253 -14.03 16.43 17.11
N GLY A 254 -14.12 17.74 16.88
CA GLY A 254 -13.79 18.39 15.63
C GLY A 254 -12.34 18.14 15.21
N LEU A 255 -11.39 18.13 16.16
CA LEU A 255 -9.99 17.78 15.90
C LEU A 255 -9.86 16.33 15.39
N MET A 256 -10.53 15.38 16.03
CA MET A 256 -10.50 13.97 15.61
C MET A 256 -11.07 13.80 14.20
N VAL A 257 -12.20 14.44 13.92
CA VAL A 257 -12.82 14.45 12.59
C VAL A 257 -11.87 15.08 11.56
N ALA A 258 -11.22 16.20 11.89
CA ALA A 258 -10.29 16.88 10.99
C ALA A 258 -9.08 16.01 10.61
N VAL A 259 -8.52 15.28 11.58
CA VAL A 259 -7.39 14.35 11.34
C VAL A 259 -7.83 13.25 10.38
N VAL A 260 -9.00 12.66 10.58
CA VAL A 260 -9.53 11.59 9.71
C VAL A 260 -9.82 12.11 8.30
N ILE A 261 -10.50 13.26 8.18
CA ILE A 261 -10.79 13.90 6.89
C ILE A 261 -9.48 14.15 6.12
N MET A 262 -8.48 14.77 6.79
CA MET A 262 -7.20 15.06 6.17
C MET A 262 -6.52 13.79 5.67
N ALA A 263 -6.43 12.75 6.51
CA ALA A 263 -5.74 11.52 6.19
C ALA A 263 -6.44 10.75 5.05
N GLU A 264 -7.75 10.55 5.17
CA GLU A 264 -8.54 9.78 4.20
C GLU A 264 -8.62 10.50 2.84
N THR A 265 -8.89 11.80 2.86
CA THR A 265 -8.99 12.60 1.62
C THR A 265 -7.66 12.63 0.89
N LEU A 266 -6.55 13.02 1.54
CA LEU A 266 -5.25 13.13 0.87
C LEU A 266 -4.75 11.79 0.34
N LEU A 267 -4.91 10.70 1.10
CA LEU A 267 -4.51 9.37 0.65
C LEU A 267 -5.29 8.94 -0.60
N ALA A 268 -6.60 9.14 -0.58
CA ALA A 268 -7.46 8.82 -1.71
C ALA A 268 -7.16 9.71 -2.93
N GLU A 269 -7.06 11.02 -2.74
CA GLU A 269 -6.76 11.97 -3.82
C GLU A 269 -5.43 11.69 -4.49
N ASN A 270 -4.38 11.41 -3.72
CA ASN A 270 -3.07 11.04 -4.25
C ASN A 270 -3.16 9.75 -5.08
N THR A 271 -3.95 8.77 -4.64
CA THR A 271 -4.18 7.52 -5.40
C THR A 271 -4.85 7.80 -6.75
N PHE A 272 -5.90 8.65 -6.79
CA PHE A 272 -6.56 9.02 -8.04
C PHE A 272 -5.69 9.92 -8.92
N ALA A 273 -4.91 10.83 -8.34
CA ALA A 273 -3.99 11.69 -9.05
C ALA A 273 -2.89 10.89 -9.75
N PHE A 274 -2.30 9.93 -9.04
CA PHE A 274 -1.31 9.01 -9.60
C PHE A 274 -1.88 8.19 -10.76
N ARG A 275 -3.07 7.60 -10.58
CA ARG A 275 -3.74 6.80 -11.62
C ARG A 275 -4.09 7.61 -12.87
N ASN A 276 -4.38 8.91 -12.72
CA ASN A 276 -4.80 9.79 -13.80
C ASN A 276 -3.71 10.77 -14.25
N ASP A 277 -2.47 10.56 -13.84
CA ASP A 277 -1.27 11.30 -14.24
C ASP A 277 -1.43 12.84 -14.09
N TYR A 278 -1.74 13.28 -12.87
CA TYR A 278 -1.69 14.70 -12.51
C TYR A 278 -1.15 14.91 -11.08
N LYS A 279 -0.61 16.11 -10.85
CA LYS A 279 -0.03 16.47 -9.55
C LYS A 279 -1.06 17.19 -8.69
N LEU A 280 -1.11 16.82 -7.42
CA LEU A 280 -1.88 17.49 -6.38
C LEU A 280 -1.02 18.52 -5.63
N ASN A 281 -1.71 19.46 -5.01
CA ASN A 281 -1.16 20.32 -3.99
C ASN A 281 -1.83 19.98 -2.65
N ASP A 282 -1.28 19.00 -1.92
CA ASP A 282 -1.84 18.45 -0.69
C ASP A 282 -2.22 19.53 0.32
N ARG A 283 -1.38 20.55 0.44
CA ARG A 283 -1.67 21.70 1.30
C ARG A 283 -2.93 22.45 0.86
N GLN A 284 -3.12 22.66 -0.44
CA GLN A 284 -4.30 23.34 -0.95
C GLN A 284 -5.57 22.47 -0.83
N GLU A 285 -5.44 21.15 -0.89
CA GLU A 285 -6.53 20.21 -0.64
C GLU A 285 -7.02 20.29 0.81
N ILE A 286 -6.11 20.41 1.80
CA ILE A 286 -6.50 20.65 3.21
C ILE A 286 -7.33 21.93 3.33
N LEU A 287 -6.96 23.00 2.62
CA LEU A 287 -7.76 24.23 2.59
C LEU A 287 -9.13 24.02 1.93
N ALA A 288 -9.21 23.23 0.86
CA ALA A 288 -10.47 22.88 0.21
C ALA A 288 -11.39 22.10 1.17
N CYS A 289 -10.83 21.12 1.88
CA CYS A 289 -11.55 20.39 2.94
C CYS A 289 -12.03 21.32 4.08
N ALA A 290 -11.19 22.27 4.49
CA ALA A 290 -11.54 23.26 5.50
C ALA A 290 -12.74 24.12 5.07
N ALA A 291 -12.68 24.65 3.86
CA ALA A 291 -13.76 25.47 3.30
C ALA A 291 -15.06 24.66 3.16
N GLY A 292 -14.98 23.41 2.69
CA GLY A 292 -16.12 22.50 2.60
C GLY A 292 -16.77 22.21 3.96
N ASN A 293 -15.98 21.99 5.00
CA ASN A 293 -16.50 21.72 6.36
C ASN A 293 -17.09 22.95 7.05
N ILE A 294 -16.51 24.12 6.86
CA ILE A 294 -17.10 25.38 7.30
C ILE A 294 -18.46 25.61 6.59
N ALA A 295 -18.53 25.31 5.29
CA ALA A 295 -19.79 25.37 4.55
C ALA A 295 -20.82 24.35 5.03
N ALA A 296 -20.40 23.14 5.40
CA ALA A 296 -21.27 22.12 5.95
C ALA A 296 -21.90 22.59 7.27
N ALA A 297 -21.10 23.17 8.15
CA ALA A 297 -21.59 23.77 9.38
C ALA A 297 -22.61 24.89 9.12
N ALA A 298 -22.33 25.77 8.15
CA ALA A 298 -23.19 26.88 7.80
C ALA A 298 -24.56 26.47 7.26
N VAL A 299 -24.71 25.25 6.73
CA VAL A 299 -25.99 24.69 6.28
C VAL A 299 -26.58 23.66 7.27
N GLY A 300 -26.09 23.63 8.51
CA GLY A 300 -26.56 22.71 9.55
C GLY A 300 -26.21 21.22 9.31
N CYS A 301 -25.27 20.94 8.42
CA CYS A 301 -24.88 19.57 8.09
C CYS A 301 -23.78 19.05 9.00
N CYS A 302 -23.61 17.72 9.01
CA CYS A 302 -22.46 17.04 9.60
C CYS A 302 -21.17 17.32 8.80
N PRO A 303 -20.00 17.04 9.40
CA PRO A 303 -18.72 17.16 8.67
C PRO A 303 -18.72 16.33 7.39
N VAL A 304 -18.06 16.85 6.38
CA VAL A 304 -17.99 16.28 5.02
C VAL A 304 -16.58 15.86 4.69
N ASN A 305 -16.45 14.86 3.82
CA ASN A 305 -15.18 14.23 3.45
C ASN A 305 -15.11 13.93 1.97
N GLY A 306 -13.94 13.56 1.50
CA GLY A 306 -13.75 13.00 0.18
C GLY A 306 -14.31 11.58 0.07
N SER A 307 -15.01 11.28 -1.02
CA SER A 307 -15.66 10.00 -1.23
C SER A 307 -14.98 9.17 -2.33
N ILE A 308 -14.33 8.08 -1.94
CA ILE A 308 -13.68 7.14 -2.88
C ILE A 308 -14.72 6.52 -3.83
N SER A 309 -15.89 6.13 -3.32
CA SER A 309 -16.91 5.46 -4.13
C SER A 309 -17.51 6.39 -5.19
N ARG A 310 -17.84 7.63 -4.81
CA ARG A 310 -18.35 8.64 -5.77
C ARG A 310 -17.28 9.08 -6.75
N THR A 311 -16.03 9.19 -6.32
CA THR A 311 -14.89 9.49 -7.19
C THR A 311 -14.65 8.38 -8.21
N SER A 312 -14.73 7.12 -7.80
CA SER A 312 -14.64 5.98 -8.72
C SER A 312 -15.77 5.97 -9.76
N LEU A 313 -17.00 6.31 -9.35
CA LEU A 313 -18.11 6.49 -10.28
C LEU A 313 -17.86 7.65 -11.25
N ASN A 314 -17.35 8.79 -10.76
CA ASN A 314 -16.97 9.91 -11.59
C ASN A 314 -15.94 9.50 -12.65
N GLU A 315 -14.92 8.76 -12.27
CA GLU A 315 -13.90 8.22 -13.18
C GLU A 315 -14.52 7.28 -14.23
N GLN A 316 -15.43 6.38 -13.81
CA GLN A 316 -16.16 5.46 -14.69
C GLN A 316 -17.00 6.18 -15.76
N TYR A 317 -17.66 7.30 -15.40
CA TYR A 317 -18.45 8.09 -16.32
C TYR A 317 -17.64 9.11 -17.10
N GLY A 318 -16.33 9.15 -16.87
CA GLY A 318 -15.37 9.91 -17.65
C GLY A 318 -15.27 11.38 -17.30
N GLY A 319 -15.64 11.76 -16.08
CA GLY A 319 -15.44 13.12 -15.56
C GLY A 319 -13.96 13.50 -15.51
N LYS A 320 -13.64 14.74 -15.89
CA LYS A 320 -12.27 15.21 -16.10
C LYS A 320 -11.89 16.44 -15.28
N SER A 321 -12.84 17.07 -14.61
CA SER A 321 -12.58 18.29 -13.83
C SER A 321 -13.59 18.49 -12.71
N GLN A 322 -13.35 19.47 -11.85
CA GLN A 322 -14.29 19.88 -10.81
C GLN A 322 -15.60 20.52 -11.36
N ALA A 323 -15.74 20.65 -12.68
CA ALA A 323 -17.04 20.96 -13.30
C ALA A 323 -18.08 19.87 -12.95
N VAL A 324 -17.65 18.64 -12.72
CA VAL A 324 -18.51 17.55 -12.20
C VAL A 324 -19.11 17.92 -10.85
N SER A 325 -18.29 18.36 -9.90
CA SER A 325 -18.74 18.77 -8.55
C SER A 325 -19.65 19.99 -8.59
N ILE A 326 -19.33 20.95 -9.44
CA ILE A 326 -20.18 22.14 -9.67
C ILE A 326 -21.53 21.71 -10.24
N THR A 327 -21.54 20.85 -11.25
CA THR A 327 -22.78 20.32 -11.83
C THR A 327 -23.58 19.52 -10.81
N ALA A 328 -22.92 18.71 -10.00
CA ALA A 328 -23.57 17.92 -8.95
C ALA A 328 -24.21 18.82 -7.90
N GLY A 329 -23.52 19.86 -7.42
CA GLY A 329 -24.05 20.83 -6.48
C GLY A 329 -25.24 21.61 -7.03
N ILE A 330 -25.17 22.07 -8.30
CA ILE A 330 -26.28 22.74 -8.95
C ILE A 330 -27.48 21.80 -9.14
N THR A 331 -27.24 20.57 -9.59
CA THR A 331 -28.30 19.56 -9.76
C THR A 331 -28.99 19.27 -8.43
N MET A 332 -28.22 19.13 -7.34
CA MET A 332 -28.77 18.93 -5.99
C MET A 332 -29.59 20.14 -5.53
N ALA A 333 -29.13 21.36 -5.79
CA ALA A 333 -29.89 22.57 -5.49
C ALA A 333 -31.21 22.61 -6.26
N LEU A 334 -31.24 22.21 -7.54
CA LEU A 334 -32.47 22.12 -8.33
C LEU A 334 -33.44 21.05 -7.79
N ILE A 335 -32.88 19.89 -7.35
CA ILE A 335 -33.68 18.84 -6.71
C ILE A 335 -34.32 19.35 -5.41
N LEU A 336 -33.57 20.07 -4.58
CA LEU A 336 -34.08 20.69 -3.35
C LEU A 336 -35.16 21.74 -3.59
N LEU A 337 -35.07 22.50 -4.70
CA LEU A 337 -36.06 23.51 -5.03
C LEU A 337 -37.35 22.92 -5.59
N PHE A 338 -37.26 21.87 -6.42
CA PHE A 338 -38.37 21.41 -7.23
C PHE A 338 -38.73 19.94 -7.08
N GLY A 339 -37.81 19.13 -6.54
CA GLY A 339 -37.87 17.66 -6.61
C GLY A 339 -37.93 16.92 -5.28
N THR A 340 -38.16 17.57 -4.14
CA THR A 340 -38.14 16.87 -2.82
C THR A 340 -39.38 16.02 -2.54
N GLY A 341 -40.45 16.21 -3.27
CA GLY A 341 -41.75 15.57 -3.02
C GLY A 341 -41.72 14.03 -3.00
N PHE A 342 -40.79 13.40 -3.71
CA PHE A 342 -40.68 11.93 -3.72
C PHE A 342 -40.05 11.37 -2.45
N ILE A 343 -39.32 12.19 -1.66
CA ILE A 343 -38.52 11.75 -0.51
C ILE A 343 -39.42 11.18 0.57
N GLY A 344 -40.55 11.81 0.85
CA GLY A 344 -41.54 11.34 1.82
C GLY A 344 -42.20 9.98 1.50
N TYR A 345 -42.06 9.52 0.24
CA TYR A 345 -42.53 8.20 -0.20
C TYR A 345 -41.43 7.15 -0.20
N LEU A 346 -40.21 7.46 0.23
CA LEU A 346 -39.09 6.52 0.20
C LEU A 346 -39.08 5.63 1.45
N PRO A 347 -39.20 4.28 1.30
CA PRO A 347 -39.15 3.37 2.44
C PRO A 347 -37.76 3.34 3.08
N VAL A 348 -37.70 3.46 4.41
CA VAL A 348 -36.45 3.41 5.20
C VAL A 348 -35.66 2.13 4.91
N PRO A 349 -36.24 0.90 4.83
CA PRO A 349 -35.47 -0.31 4.51
C PRO A 349 -34.76 -0.28 3.16
N VAL A 350 -35.34 0.41 2.16
CA VAL A 350 -34.73 0.56 0.82
C VAL A 350 -33.53 1.49 0.89
N LEU A 351 -33.67 2.63 1.57
CA LEU A 351 -32.54 3.54 1.81
C LEU A 351 -31.42 2.83 2.57
N THR A 352 -31.77 2.10 3.62
CA THR A 352 -30.83 1.32 4.43
C THR A 352 -30.05 0.30 3.60
N ALA A 353 -30.72 -0.40 2.68
CA ALA A 353 -30.07 -1.34 1.77
C ALA A 353 -29.04 -0.67 0.85
N ILE A 354 -29.37 0.53 0.34
CA ILE A 354 -28.44 1.34 -0.49
C ILE A 354 -27.20 1.73 0.34
N VAL A 355 -27.40 2.20 1.58
CA VAL A 355 -26.32 2.58 2.49
C VAL A 355 -25.43 1.37 2.83
N ILE A 356 -26.02 0.25 3.23
CA ILE A 356 -25.27 -1.00 3.50
C ILE A 356 -24.46 -1.43 2.27
N SER A 357 -25.07 -1.40 1.08
CA SER A 357 -24.36 -1.76 -0.15
C SER A 357 -23.16 -0.85 -0.42
N ALA A 358 -23.28 0.46 -0.18
CA ALA A 358 -22.18 1.41 -0.32
C ALA A 358 -21.05 1.12 0.71
N LEU A 359 -21.41 0.85 1.96
CA LEU A 359 -20.45 0.53 3.02
C LEU A 359 -19.70 -0.79 2.81
N MET A 360 -20.38 -1.80 2.25
CA MET A 360 -19.72 -3.07 1.88
C MET A 360 -18.56 -2.87 0.88
N ASP A 361 -18.61 -1.80 0.08
CA ASP A 361 -17.54 -1.47 -0.87
C ASP A 361 -16.36 -0.72 -0.21
N VAL A 362 -16.61 -0.12 0.94
CA VAL A 362 -15.60 0.59 1.73
C VAL A 362 -14.75 -0.39 2.56
N VAL A 363 -15.28 -1.59 2.86
CA VAL A 363 -14.52 -2.62 3.60
C VAL A 363 -13.35 -3.13 2.73
N GLU A 364 -12.13 -2.89 3.18
CA GLU A 364 -10.87 -3.18 2.48
C GLU A 364 -10.48 -4.68 2.53
N THR A 365 -11.37 -5.55 2.05
CA THR A 365 -11.15 -7.01 2.05
C THR A 365 -9.96 -7.43 1.20
N HIS A 366 -9.73 -6.78 0.06
CA HIS A 366 -8.59 -7.06 -0.82
C HIS A 366 -7.26 -6.73 -0.13
N LEU A 367 -7.20 -5.60 0.59
CA LEU A 367 -6.04 -5.23 1.37
C LEU A 367 -5.78 -6.25 2.48
N ALA A 368 -6.81 -6.66 3.23
CA ALA A 368 -6.69 -7.65 4.28
C ALA A 368 -6.11 -8.98 3.76
N VAL A 369 -6.63 -9.49 2.64
CA VAL A 369 -6.13 -10.73 2.01
C VAL A 369 -4.69 -10.57 1.53
N ARG A 370 -4.35 -9.44 0.92
CA ARG A 370 -2.98 -9.13 0.47
C ARG A 370 -2.02 -9.10 1.65
N LEU A 371 -2.35 -8.39 2.74
CA LEU A 371 -1.51 -8.30 3.94
C LEU A 371 -1.32 -9.67 4.59
N PHE A 372 -2.38 -10.49 4.64
CA PHE A 372 -2.29 -11.85 5.17
C PHE A 372 -1.27 -12.72 4.43
N LYS A 373 -1.14 -12.55 3.12
CA LYS A 373 -0.19 -13.29 2.28
C LYS A 373 1.24 -12.73 2.36
N VAL A 374 1.39 -11.41 2.43
CA VAL A 374 2.69 -10.73 2.27
C VAL A 374 3.35 -10.43 3.62
N SER A 375 2.57 -9.93 4.61
CA SER A 375 3.13 -9.50 5.90
C SER A 375 2.15 -9.75 7.04
N ARG A 376 2.39 -10.81 7.80
CA ARG A 376 1.55 -11.17 8.95
C ARG A 376 1.49 -10.05 10.00
N THR A 377 2.59 -9.35 10.22
CA THR A 377 2.65 -8.24 11.18
C THR A 377 1.73 -7.10 10.76
N GLU A 378 1.78 -6.70 9.49
CA GLU A 378 0.90 -5.64 8.97
C GLU A 378 -0.56 -6.07 8.93
N PHE A 379 -0.83 -7.37 8.70
CA PHE A 379 -2.18 -7.92 8.81
C PHE A 379 -2.72 -7.82 10.25
N TYR A 380 -1.90 -8.16 11.27
CA TYR A 380 -2.34 -8.02 12.67
C TYR A 380 -2.58 -6.56 13.06
N ILE A 381 -1.80 -5.62 12.53
CA ILE A 381 -2.00 -4.18 12.73
C ILE A 381 -3.33 -3.75 12.09
N PHE A 382 -3.63 -4.18 10.87
CA PHE A 382 -4.90 -3.95 10.20
C PHE A 382 -6.08 -4.47 11.03
N MET A 383 -5.99 -5.73 11.49
CA MET A 383 -7.04 -6.34 12.30
C MET A 383 -7.22 -5.63 13.65
N ALA A 384 -6.11 -5.27 14.32
CA ALA A 384 -6.16 -4.56 15.60
C ALA A 384 -6.80 -3.18 15.45
N ALA A 385 -6.48 -2.42 14.39
CA ALA A 385 -7.09 -1.14 14.11
C ALA A 385 -8.61 -1.28 13.88
N GLY A 386 -9.03 -2.22 13.04
CA GLY A 386 -10.46 -2.46 12.76
C GLY A 386 -11.23 -2.94 14.00
N PHE A 387 -10.64 -3.85 14.77
CA PHE A 387 -11.26 -4.38 15.98
C PHE A 387 -11.35 -3.33 17.09
N SER A 388 -10.38 -2.44 17.19
CA SER A 388 -10.44 -1.30 18.13
C SER A 388 -11.65 -0.39 17.87
N VAL A 389 -11.95 -0.13 16.59
CA VAL A 389 -13.15 0.64 16.20
C VAL A 389 -14.42 -0.07 16.64
N LEU A 390 -14.52 -1.37 16.38
CA LEU A 390 -15.70 -2.17 16.69
C LEU A 390 -15.99 -2.27 18.21
N CYS A 391 -14.92 -2.44 19.01
CA CYS A 391 -15.06 -2.73 20.45
C CYS A 391 -15.02 -1.50 21.36
N LEU A 392 -14.27 -0.47 20.94
CA LEU A 392 -14.00 0.72 21.75
C LEU A 392 -14.61 1.99 21.15
N GLY A 393 -15.26 1.84 20.00
CA GLY A 393 -15.84 2.95 19.25
C GLY A 393 -14.84 3.70 18.37
N THR A 394 -15.38 4.52 17.47
CA THR A 394 -14.63 5.23 16.44
C THR A 394 -13.56 6.17 16.98
N ILE A 395 -13.83 6.85 18.08
CA ILE A 395 -12.92 7.85 18.68
C ILE A 395 -11.65 7.17 19.19
N TYR A 396 -11.80 6.13 20.00
CA TYR A 396 -10.65 5.37 20.52
C TYR A 396 -9.95 4.59 19.41
N GLY A 397 -10.70 4.10 18.41
CA GLY A 397 -10.16 3.44 17.23
C GLY A 397 -9.17 4.31 16.46
N VAL A 398 -9.46 5.61 16.27
CA VAL A 398 -8.54 6.58 15.63
C VAL A 398 -7.26 6.70 16.43
N ILE A 399 -7.36 6.92 17.74
CA ILE A 399 -6.19 7.10 18.62
C ILE A 399 -5.32 5.85 18.61
N ILE A 400 -5.92 4.68 18.78
CA ILE A 400 -5.23 3.39 18.76
C ILE A 400 -4.61 3.15 17.39
N GLY A 401 -5.31 3.46 16.30
CA GLY A 401 -4.78 3.35 14.93
C GLY A 401 -3.52 4.17 14.73
N ILE A 402 -3.52 5.43 15.15
CA ILE A 402 -2.35 6.31 15.08
C ILE A 402 -1.19 5.73 15.93
N LEU A 403 -1.47 5.30 17.16
CA LEU A 403 -0.46 4.69 18.03
C LEU A 403 0.12 3.40 17.40
N LEU A 404 -0.73 2.55 16.81
CA LEU A 404 -0.27 1.34 16.11
C LEU A 404 0.61 1.66 14.90
N SER A 405 0.33 2.76 14.19
CA SER A 405 1.19 3.22 13.09
C SER A 405 2.58 3.59 13.58
N PHE A 406 2.68 4.35 14.66
CA PHE A 406 3.98 4.67 15.28
C PHE A 406 4.70 3.42 15.79
N VAL A 407 3.99 2.51 16.46
CA VAL A 407 4.57 1.24 16.93
C VAL A 407 5.10 0.43 15.75
N ALA A 408 4.37 0.36 14.63
CA ALA A 408 4.83 -0.35 13.44
C ALA A 408 6.14 0.21 12.87
N VAL A 409 6.26 1.54 12.79
CA VAL A 409 7.49 2.22 12.33
C VAL A 409 8.65 1.94 13.29
N ILE A 410 8.41 2.05 14.59
CA ILE A 410 9.43 1.78 15.62
C ILE A 410 9.90 0.33 15.54
N LEU A 411 8.98 -0.65 15.48
CA LEU A 411 9.32 -2.07 15.39
C LEU A 411 10.15 -2.38 14.14
N LYS A 412 9.86 -1.73 13.01
CA LYS A 412 10.62 -1.90 11.77
C LYS A 412 12.03 -1.30 11.90
N ALA A 413 12.15 -0.14 12.52
CA ALA A 413 13.44 0.52 12.74
C ALA A 413 14.30 -0.18 13.81
N THR A 414 13.68 -0.79 14.83
CA THR A 414 14.40 -1.51 15.89
C THR A 414 14.93 -2.86 15.47
N ASN A 415 14.32 -3.53 14.49
CA ASN A 415 14.76 -4.84 13.98
C ASN A 415 15.01 -4.79 12.47
N PRO A 416 16.07 -4.08 12.03
CA PRO A 416 16.35 -3.90 10.62
C PRO A 416 16.91 -5.16 9.95
N PRO A 417 16.90 -5.23 8.60
CA PRO A 417 17.62 -6.24 7.85
C PRO A 417 19.11 -6.19 8.17
N ARG A 418 19.69 -7.34 8.42
CA ARG A 418 21.11 -7.50 8.74
C ARG A 418 21.61 -8.84 8.25
N SER A 419 22.89 -8.91 7.90
CA SER A 419 23.49 -10.14 7.38
C SER A 419 24.99 -10.22 7.63
N PHE A 420 25.47 -11.43 7.73
CA PHE A 420 26.89 -11.73 7.66
C PHE A 420 27.28 -12.01 6.21
N ARG A 421 28.41 -11.48 5.77
CA ARG A 421 28.87 -11.56 4.41
C ARG A 421 30.09 -12.46 4.27
N GLY A 422 30.16 -13.15 3.15
CA GLY A 422 31.29 -13.97 2.75
C GLY A 422 31.58 -13.80 1.28
N MET A 423 32.53 -14.55 0.78
CA MET A 423 32.93 -14.54 -0.63
C MET A 423 32.56 -15.85 -1.31
N ILE A 424 32.23 -15.76 -2.58
CA ILE A 424 32.14 -16.92 -3.46
C ILE A 424 33.52 -17.12 -4.08
N PRO A 425 34.07 -18.35 -4.06
CA PRO A 425 35.36 -18.63 -4.69
C PRO A 425 35.41 -18.14 -6.12
N GLY A 426 36.43 -17.32 -6.44
CA GLY A 426 36.65 -16.75 -7.76
C GLY A 426 35.88 -15.48 -8.08
N ARG A 427 35.10 -14.92 -7.14
CA ARG A 427 34.41 -13.61 -7.29
C ARG A 427 34.98 -12.58 -6.33
N ASP A 428 35.13 -11.35 -6.81
CA ASP A 428 35.65 -10.22 -6.03
C ASP A 428 34.49 -9.38 -5.41
N ALA A 429 33.50 -10.07 -4.82
CA ALA A 429 32.35 -9.45 -4.18
C ALA A 429 31.94 -10.18 -2.89
N TYR A 430 31.23 -9.44 -1.99
CA TYR A 430 30.79 -9.97 -0.70
C TYR A 430 29.28 -10.24 -0.73
N PHE A 431 28.92 -11.49 -0.49
CA PHE A 431 27.55 -12.01 -0.57
C PHE A 431 27.00 -12.34 0.80
N ASP A 432 25.67 -12.29 0.94
CA ASP A 432 24.96 -12.71 2.15
C ASP A 432 25.10 -14.23 2.34
N LEU A 433 25.68 -14.63 3.48
CA LEU A 433 25.90 -16.04 3.81
C LEU A 433 24.60 -16.84 4.01
N SER A 434 23.51 -16.16 4.41
CA SER A 434 22.23 -16.83 4.67
C SER A 434 21.43 -17.08 3.38
N LYS A 435 21.64 -16.25 2.35
CA LYS A 435 20.91 -16.32 1.08
C LYS A 435 21.67 -17.07 0.00
N ASN A 436 22.99 -17.14 0.13
CA ASN A 436 23.84 -17.76 -0.88
C ASN A 436 24.63 -18.93 -0.30
N ARG A 437 24.23 -20.15 -0.64
CA ARG A 437 24.86 -21.39 -0.16
C ARG A 437 26.31 -21.60 -0.62
N PHE A 438 26.80 -20.79 -1.58
CA PHE A 438 28.17 -20.85 -2.09
C PHE A 438 29.06 -19.72 -1.57
N ALA A 439 28.50 -18.84 -0.77
CA ALA A 439 29.27 -17.83 -0.06
C ALA A 439 29.84 -18.41 1.22
N TYR A 440 31.15 -18.24 1.44
CA TYR A 440 31.84 -18.73 2.59
C TYR A 440 32.53 -17.58 3.31
N PRO A 441 32.58 -17.58 4.66
CA PRO A 441 33.30 -16.59 5.41
C PRO A 441 34.80 -16.64 5.13
N ILE A 442 35.49 -15.50 5.16
CA ILE A 442 36.94 -15.44 5.14
C ILE A 442 37.42 -15.91 6.52
N LYS A 443 38.34 -16.82 6.55
CA LYS A 443 38.83 -17.44 7.80
C LYS A 443 39.40 -16.42 8.79
N GLY A 444 38.85 -16.41 9.99
CA GLY A 444 39.19 -15.44 11.03
C GLY A 444 38.63 -14.03 10.84
N VAL A 445 37.74 -13.81 9.86
CA VAL A 445 37.14 -12.52 9.59
C VAL A 445 35.61 -12.63 9.69
N VAL A 446 35.01 -11.69 10.40
CA VAL A 446 33.57 -11.47 10.43
C VAL A 446 33.26 -10.22 9.64
N ILE A 447 32.51 -10.32 8.55
CA ILE A 447 31.99 -9.17 7.78
C ILE A 447 30.50 -9.07 8.08
N TYR A 448 30.10 -7.99 8.74
CA TYR A 448 28.73 -7.77 9.19
C TYR A 448 28.11 -6.55 8.50
N ARG A 449 26.95 -6.71 7.86
CA ARG A 449 26.18 -5.62 7.28
C ARG A 449 24.95 -5.34 8.12
N PHE A 450 24.77 -4.08 8.48
CA PHE A 450 23.59 -3.56 9.15
C PHE A 450 22.90 -2.55 8.25
N SER A 451 21.63 -2.82 7.91
CA SER A 451 20.94 -2.08 6.84
C SER A 451 19.96 -1.04 7.40
N GLU A 452 20.38 -0.25 8.38
CA GLU A 452 19.61 0.87 8.96
C GLU A 452 20.54 1.83 9.69
N ASN A 453 20.07 3.03 10.00
CA ASN A 453 20.75 3.96 10.86
C ASN A 453 20.94 3.38 12.26
N LEU A 454 22.07 3.66 12.92
CA LEU A 454 22.33 3.21 14.29
C LEU A 454 21.83 4.23 15.30
N PHE A 455 20.94 3.79 16.21
CA PHE A 455 20.39 4.64 17.25
C PHE A 455 20.09 3.82 18.52
N PHE A 456 19.68 4.51 19.57
CA PHE A 456 19.49 3.92 20.92
C PHE A 456 18.63 2.67 20.94
N ALA A 457 17.67 2.50 20.02
CA ALA A 457 16.74 1.37 20.05
C ALA A 457 17.24 0.13 19.30
N ASN A 458 18.23 0.23 18.40
CA ASN A 458 18.74 -0.90 17.63
C ASN A 458 20.21 -1.23 17.87
N ILE A 459 20.97 -0.35 18.48
CA ILE A 459 22.41 -0.57 18.75
C ILE A 459 22.69 -1.81 19.62
N LYS A 460 21.72 -2.20 20.47
CA LYS A 460 21.86 -3.41 21.28
C LYS A 460 21.89 -4.67 20.40
N ILE A 461 21.00 -4.75 19.42
CA ILE A 461 20.96 -5.88 18.47
C ILE A 461 22.25 -5.91 17.63
N PHE A 462 22.73 -4.75 17.20
CA PHE A 462 24.01 -4.63 16.50
C PHE A 462 25.16 -5.20 17.32
N GLN A 463 25.21 -4.87 18.62
CA GLN A 463 26.22 -5.38 19.54
C GLN A 463 26.11 -6.90 19.73
N GLU A 464 24.89 -7.41 20.01
CA GLU A 464 24.63 -8.84 20.23
C GLU A 464 25.01 -9.68 19.00
N ASP A 465 24.68 -9.22 17.80
CA ASP A 465 25.03 -9.92 16.56
C ASP A 465 26.56 -10.01 16.38
N ILE A 466 27.29 -8.94 16.63
CA ILE A 466 28.75 -8.96 16.57
C ILE A 466 29.33 -9.88 17.64
N GLU A 467 28.87 -9.78 18.89
CA GLU A 467 29.35 -10.62 20.00
C GLU A 467 29.11 -12.11 19.77
N ASN A 468 27.92 -12.46 19.24
CA ASN A 468 27.53 -13.84 18.93
C ASN A 468 28.27 -14.41 17.72
N SER A 469 28.77 -13.57 16.82
CA SER A 469 29.48 -14.01 15.61
C SER A 469 30.95 -14.33 15.86
N ILE A 470 31.49 -13.96 17.02
CA ILE A 470 32.93 -14.14 17.36
C ILE A 470 33.21 -15.59 17.72
N GLN A 471 34.09 -16.20 16.95
CA GLN A 471 34.64 -17.56 17.21
C GLN A 471 36.05 -17.46 17.82
N LYS A 472 36.63 -18.62 18.19
CA LYS A 472 37.97 -18.68 18.83
C LYS A 472 39.10 -18.19 17.93
N ASP A 473 38.95 -18.33 16.64
CA ASP A 473 39.91 -17.94 15.60
C ASP A 473 39.64 -16.54 14.99
N THR A 474 38.55 -15.86 15.38
CA THR A 474 38.23 -14.54 14.90
C THR A 474 39.31 -13.52 15.27
N ARG A 475 39.88 -12.85 14.26
CA ARG A 475 40.93 -11.86 14.41
C ARG A 475 40.45 -10.46 14.03
N VAL A 476 39.44 -10.39 13.14
CA VAL A 476 38.97 -9.13 12.53
C VAL A 476 37.44 -9.12 12.45
N VAL A 477 36.85 -8.01 12.84
CA VAL A 477 35.43 -7.70 12.63
C VAL A 477 35.35 -6.46 11.73
N ILE A 478 34.70 -6.59 10.59
CA ILE A 478 34.50 -5.53 9.63
C ILE A 478 32.99 -5.27 9.53
N VAL A 479 32.59 -4.03 9.79
CA VAL A 479 31.21 -3.58 9.62
C VAL A 479 31.07 -2.89 8.25
N ASP A 480 30.23 -3.46 7.40
CA ASP A 480 29.76 -2.78 6.18
C ASP A 480 28.67 -1.78 6.56
N ALA A 481 29.04 -0.53 6.61
CA ALA A 481 28.20 0.59 6.99
C ALA A 481 27.58 1.33 5.78
N SER A 482 27.51 0.69 4.60
CA SER A 482 26.99 1.31 3.37
C SER A 482 25.54 1.79 3.50
N ALA A 483 24.75 1.15 4.37
CA ALA A 483 23.37 1.52 4.66
C ALA A 483 23.19 2.32 5.97
N ILE A 484 24.29 2.60 6.70
CA ILE A 484 24.26 3.42 7.91
C ILE A 484 24.52 4.86 7.49
N ASN A 485 23.48 5.67 7.45
CA ASN A 485 23.60 7.09 7.04
C ASN A 485 23.74 8.03 8.24
N SER A 486 23.31 7.61 9.43
CA SER A 486 23.44 8.38 10.66
C SER A 486 23.62 7.51 11.88
N ILE A 487 24.23 8.08 12.91
CA ILE A 487 24.35 7.50 14.26
C ILE A 487 23.85 8.53 15.27
N ASP A 488 23.28 8.09 16.41
CA ASP A 488 22.99 8.98 17.54
C ASP A 488 24.08 8.88 18.62
N VAL A 489 24.01 9.72 19.65
CA VAL A 489 24.99 9.76 20.74
C VAL A 489 25.09 8.42 21.45
N THR A 490 23.95 7.78 21.74
CA THR A 490 23.89 6.48 22.41
C THR A 490 24.55 5.37 21.58
N ALA A 491 24.30 5.37 20.27
CA ALA A 491 24.93 4.43 19.35
C ALA A 491 26.44 4.69 19.23
N ALA A 492 26.88 5.95 19.23
CA ALA A 492 28.27 6.32 19.21
C ALA A 492 29.02 5.81 20.46
N ASP A 493 28.49 6.06 21.66
CA ASP A 493 29.08 5.57 22.92
C ASP A 493 29.17 4.02 22.95
N ARG A 494 28.13 3.33 22.45
CA ARG A 494 28.14 1.88 22.36
C ARG A 494 29.13 1.35 21.34
N LEU A 495 29.24 2.01 20.17
CA LEU A 495 30.19 1.64 19.13
C LEU A 495 31.63 1.75 19.65
N ASP A 496 31.93 2.77 20.44
CA ASP A 496 33.23 2.94 21.10
C ASP A 496 33.48 1.81 22.13
N ALA A 497 32.48 1.49 22.96
CA ALA A 497 32.56 0.41 23.92
C ALA A 497 32.77 -0.97 23.24
N ILE A 498 32.06 -1.23 22.11
CA ILE A 498 32.25 -2.46 21.32
C ILE A 498 33.68 -2.52 20.80
N SER A 499 34.19 -1.44 20.19
CA SER A 499 35.54 -1.40 19.66
C SER A 499 36.61 -1.64 20.73
N ALA A 500 36.44 -1.04 21.94
CA ALA A 500 37.31 -1.23 23.08
C ALA A 500 37.25 -2.67 23.63
N SER A 501 36.06 -3.27 23.67
CA SER A 501 35.87 -4.68 24.08
C SER A 501 36.57 -5.66 23.13
N LEU A 502 36.41 -5.47 21.83
CA LEU A 502 37.06 -6.28 20.80
C LEU A 502 38.57 -6.13 20.85
N LYS A 503 39.09 -4.95 21.05
CA LYS A 503 40.52 -4.67 21.21
C LYS A 503 41.11 -5.41 22.42
N LYS A 504 40.41 -5.46 23.57
CA LYS A 504 40.83 -6.23 24.76
C LYS A 504 40.95 -7.73 24.47
N ARG A 505 40.13 -8.23 23.52
CA ARG A 505 40.16 -9.65 23.07
C ARG A 505 41.16 -9.89 21.94
N GLY A 506 41.95 -8.89 21.56
CA GLY A 506 42.92 -8.97 20.45
C GLY A 506 42.27 -8.93 19.04
N ILE A 507 41.00 -8.57 18.96
CA ILE A 507 40.23 -8.52 17.69
C ILE A 507 40.27 -7.09 17.15
N ARG A 508 40.64 -6.93 15.88
CA ARG A 508 40.61 -5.63 15.21
C ARG A 508 39.20 -5.32 14.74
N PHE A 509 38.76 -4.09 14.93
CA PHE A 509 37.46 -3.60 14.51
C PHE A 509 37.60 -2.56 13.40
N TYR A 510 36.83 -2.72 12.33
CA TYR A 510 36.79 -1.76 11.23
C TYR A 510 35.34 -1.38 10.87
N LEU A 511 35.13 -0.09 10.62
CA LEU A 511 33.90 0.46 10.03
C LEU A 511 34.22 0.86 8.58
N THR A 512 33.49 0.29 7.62
CA THR A 512 33.81 0.43 6.19
C THR A 512 32.57 0.85 5.38
N GLU A 513 32.78 1.20 4.11
CA GLU A 513 31.71 1.55 3.14
C GLU A 513 30.79 2.71 3.60
N HIS A 514 31.21 3.49 4.57
CA HIS A 514 30.43 4.54 5.21
C HIS A 514 30.37 5.83 4.40
N SER A 515 29.30 6.63 4.58
CA SER A 515 29.21 7.99 4.04
C SER A 515 30.13 8.96 4.78
N THR A 516 30.51 10.08 4.13
CA THR A 516 31.31 11.14 4.76
C THR A 516 30.63 11.74 6.00
N GLN A 517 29.29 11.76 6.03
CA GLN A 517 28.48 12.25 7.14
C GLN A 517 28.78 11.48 8.44
N ILE A 518 29.01 10.17 8.37
CA ILE A 518 29.39 9.35 9.53
C ILE A 518 30.70 9.84 10.14
N ASN A 519 31.71 10.19 9.33
CA ASN A 519 32.96 10.73 9.85
C ASN A 519 32.77 12.01 10.64
N ASP A 520 31.89 12.89 10.20
CA ASP A 520 31.59 14.14 10.89
C ASP A 520 30.84 13.86 12.21
N GLN A 521 29.89 12.93 12.22
CA GLN A 521 29.20 12.52 13.44
C GLN A 521 30.14 11.82 14.44
N LEU A 522 31.07 10.97 14.00
CA LEU A 522 32.08 10.36 14.86
C LEU A 522 32.95 11.42 15.57
N ARG A 523 33.31 12.48 14.84
CA ARG A 523 34.06 13.61 15.42
C ARG A 523 33.18 14.41 16.39
N GLN A 524 31.96 14.71 16.02
CA GLN A 524 31.02 15.52 16.79
C GLN A 524 30.66 14.84 18.12
N PHE A 525 30.49 13.51 18.12
CA PHE A 525 30.15 12.73 19.31
C PHE A 525 31.37 12.28 20.15
N GLY A 526 32.55 12.80 19.85
CA GLY A 526 33.75 12.59 20.66
C GLY A 526 34.53 11.28 20.41
N ILE A 527 34.07 10.46 19.48
CA ILE A 527 34.71 9.18 19.10
C ILE A 527 35.56 9.27 17.83
N GLY A 528 35.99 10.50 17.47
CA GLY A 528 36.89 10.76 16.32
C GLY A 528 38.25 10.07 16.39
N HIS A 529 38.64 9.54 17.56
CA HIS A 529 39.82 8.70 17.72
C HIS A 529 39.74 7.41 16.90
N MET A 530 38.54 6.87 16.62
CA MET A 530 38.37 5.70 15.75
C MET A 530 38.93 5.97 14.33
N ILE A 531 38.73 7.19 13.83
CA ILE A 531 39.27 7.61 12.52
C ILE A 531 40.81 7.72 12.62
N LYS A 532 41.33 8.41 13.67
CA LYS A 532 42.77 8.60 13.89
C LYS A 532 43.53 7.28 14.07
N ASN A 533 42.90 6.31 14.74
CA ASN A 533 43.47 5.00 15.00
C ASN A 533 43.34 4.02 13.82
N GLY A 534 42.81 4.46 12.69
CA GLY A 534 42.68 3.64 11.49
C GLY A 534 41.57 2.61 11.51
N MET A 535 40.61 2.71 12.45
CA MET A 535 39.46 1.81 12.52
C MET A 535 38.38 2.10 11.48
N VAL A 536 38.47 3.25 10.82
CA VAL A 536 37.52 3.66 9.79
C VAL A 536 38.24 3.59 8.44
N ARG A 537 37.73 2.75 7.53
CA ARG A 537 38.28 2.52 6.19
C ARG A 537 37.21 2.75 5.12
N ARG A 538 37.67 3.15 3.92
CA ARG A 538 36.73 3.45 2.85
C ARG A 538 36.06 2.19 2.28
N THR A 539 36.80 1.08 2.20
CA THR A 539 36.32 -0.18 1.63
C THR A 539 36.64 -1.37 2.53
N ILE A 540 35.88 -2.45 2.39
CA ILE A 540 36.17 -3.72 3.07
C ILE A 540 37.53 -4.24 2.67
N LEU A 541 37.91 -4.09 1.40
CA LEU A 541 39.23 -4.48 0.87
C LEU A 541 40.38 -3.76 1.62
N ALA A 542 40.22 -2.43 1.84
CA ALA A 542 41.24 -1.67 2.60
C ALA A 542 41.36 -2.12 4.05
N ALA A 543 40.25 -2.51 4.68
CA ALA A 543 40.25 -3.05 6.04
C ALA A 543 40.93 -4.42 6.12
N LEU A 544 40.71 -5.30 5.14
CA LEU A 544 41.37 -6.60 5.05
C LEU A 544 42.88 -6.45 4.85
N HIS A 545 43.28 -5.57 3.93
CA HIS A 545 44.71 -5.26 3.70
C HIS A 545 45.39 -4.75 4.97
N ASP A 546 44.78 -3.78 5.68
CA ASP A 546 45.31 -3.25 6.95
C ASP A 546 45.38 -4.31 8.05
N ALA A 547 44.50 -5.31 7.99
CA ALA A 547 44.51 -6.45 8.89
C ALA A 547 45.60 -7.50 8.52
N GLY A 548 46.34 -7.28 7.44
CA GLY A 548 47.34 -8.22 6.93
C GLY A 548 46.74 -9.46 6.29
N ILE A 549 45.52 -9.33 5.73
CA ILE A 549 44.80 -10.41 5.02
C ILE A 549 44.77 -10.03 3.55
N GLU A 550 45.60 -10.71 2.76
CA GLU A 550 45.76 -10.44 1.34
C GLU A 550 45.10 -11.54 0.47
N ALA A 551 44.66 -11.14 -0.72
CA ALA A 551 44.13 -12.10 -1.69
C ALA A 551 45.28 -12.97 -2.26
N PRO A 552 45.03 -14.26 -2.52
CA PRO A 552 43.75 -14.96 -2.43
C PRO A 552 43.36 -15.27 -0.97
N TYR A 553 42.12 -14.98 -0.60
CA TYR A 553 41.63 -15.18 0.76
C TYR A 553 41.41 -16.65 1.07
N GLU A 554 41.83 -17.08 2.26
CA GLU A 554 41.51 -18.40 2.79
C GLU A 554 40.06 -18.39 3.27
N LEU A 555 39.18 -19.17 2.59
CA LEU A 555 37.76 -19.28 2.92
C LEU A 555 37.52 -20.49 3.86
N ASP A 556 36.54 -20.32 4.75
CA ASP A 556 36.12 -21.40 5.64
C ASP A 556 35.08 -22.28 4.94
N VAL A 557 35.54 -23.14 4.04
CA VAL A 557 34.71 -24.02 3.21
C VAL A 557 34.57 -25.37 3.91
N PRO A 558 33.34 -25.90 4.11
CA PRO A 558 33.14 -27.27 4.62
C PRO A 558 33.75 -28.31 3.67
N LYS A 559 34.38 -29.32 4.21
CA LYS A 559 35.06 -30.37 3.41
C LYS A 559 34.14 -31.06 2.40
N GLU A 560 32.85 -31.16 2.70
CA GLU A 560 31.85 -31.77 1.82
C GLU A 560 31.58 -30.92 0.57
N ASP A 561 31.81 -29.61 0.64
CA ASP A 561 31.56 -28.67 -0.43
C ASP A 561 32.80 -28.32 -1.27
N GLU A 562 34.01 -28.60 -0.75
CA GLU A 562 35.28 -28.36 -1.46
C GLU A 562 35.30 -28.98 -2.86
N THR A 563 34.86 -30.21 -3.01
CA THR A 563 34.86 -30.93 -4.29
C THR A 563 33.81 -30.37 -5.24
N LYS A 564 32.61 -30.00 -4.75
CA LYS A 564 31.53 -29.41 -5.55
C LYS A 564 31.90 -28.03 -6.03
N LEU A 565 32.55 -27.22 -5.20
CA LEU A 565 33.02 -25.88 -5.55
C LEU A 565 34.10 -25.92 -6.61
N LEU A 566 35.04 -26.86 -6.53
CA LEU A 566 36.06 -27.05 -7.52
C LEU A 566 35.44 -27.40 -8.89
N CYS A 567 34.51 -28.35 -8.91
CA CYS A 567 33.80 -28.74 -10.12
C CYS A 567 33.03 -27.57 -10.74
N ARG A 568 32.39 -26.71 -9.93
CA ARG A 568 31.62 -25.57 -10.41
C ARG A 568 32.46 -24.37 -10.83
N SER A 569 33.50 -24.02 -10.08
CA SER A 569 34.38 -22.90 -10.42
C SER A 569 35.19 -23.11 -11.69
N ILE A 570 35.40 -24.37 -12.05
CA ILE A 570 36.18 -24.74 -13.26
C ILE A 570 35.27 -25.09 -14.46
N ALA A 571 34.04 -25.57 -14.23
CA ALA A 571 33.19 -26.15 -15.28
C ALA A 571 32.33 -25.12 -16.05
N PHE A 572 32.41 -23.82 -15.85
CA PHE A 572 31.52 -22.86 -16.53
C PHE A 572 30.02 -23.23 -16.41
N LEU A 573 29.64 -23.93 -15.35
CA LEU A 573 28.25 -24.14 -15.08
C LEU A 573 27.70 -22.81 -14.52
N PRO A 574 26.63 -22.25 -15.14
CA PRO A 574 25.99 -21.09 -14.58
C PRO A 574 25.63 -21.40 -13.13
N ALA A 575 25.96 -20.49 -12.23
CA ALA A 575 25.51 -20.61 -10.84
C ALA A 575 23.99 -20.65 -10.89
N GLU A 576 23.40 -21.72 -10.37
CA GLU A 576 21.95 -21.80 -10.29
C GLU A 576 21.40 -20.63 -9.50
N GLU A 577 20.47 -19.92 -10.09
CA GLU A 577 19.30 -19.23 -9.61
C GLU A 577 19.33 -17.75 -9.19
N GLU A 578 20.32 -17.18 -8.54
CA GLU A 578 20.16 -15.78 -8.06
C GLU A 578 21.21 -14.77 -8.63
N ASN A 579 22.35 -15.25 -9.11
CA ASN A 579 23.48 -14.37 -9.42
C ASN A 579 23.57 -13.91 -10.88
N THR A 580 22.75 -14.45 -11.76
CA THR A 580 22.76 -14.09 -13.18
C THR A 580 22.10 -12.76 -13.48
N LEU A 581 21.11 -12.37 -12.65
CA LEU A 581 20.49 -11.03 -12.72
C LEU A 581 21.50 -9.93 -12.46
N GLU A 582 22.32 -10.08 -11.38
CA GLU A 582 23.34 -9.08 -11.05
C GLU A 582 24.49 -9.05 -12.08
N GLU A 583 24.89 -10.21 -12.62
CA GLU A 583 25.90 -10.26 -13.69
C GLU A 583 25.36 -9.71 -15.01
N PHE A 584 24.11 -9.99 -15.34
CA PHE A 584 23.46 -9.47 -16.52
C PHE A 584 23.19 -7.96 -16.38
N ALA A 585 22.68 -7.49 -15.23
CA ALA A 585 22.51 -6.07 -14.94
C ALA A 585 23.84 -5.29 -14.99
N TRP A 586 24.91 -5.90 -14.49
CA TRP A 586 26.24 -5.31 -14.58
C TRP A 586 26.76 -5.23 -16.03
N ALA A 587 26.43 -6.20 -16.87
CA ALA A 587 26.87 -6.27 -18.28
C ALA A 587 26.02 -5.39 -19.21
N PHE A 588 24.71 -5.30 -18.98
CA PHE A 588 23.72 -4.74 -19.90
C PHE A 588 22.84 -3.61 -19.29
N GLY A 589 22.88 -3.40 -17.98
CA GLY A 589 22.09 -2.40 -17.23
C GLY A 589 20.76 -2.91 -16.69
N ASP A 590 20.25 -2.24 -15.66
CA ASP A 590 19.04 -2.63 -14.92
C ASP A 590 17.77 -2.61 -15.79
N ASP A 591 17.71 -1.73 -16.78
CA ASP A 591 16.55 -1.62 -17.68
C ASP A 591 16.39 -2.86 -18.58
N ALA A 592 17.51 -3.43 -19.06
CA ALA A 592 17.49 -4.65 -19.88
C ALA A 592 17.06 -5.88 -19.05
N VAL A 593 17.43 -5.94 -17.76
CA VAL A 593 16.98 -7.01 -16.86
C VAL A 593 15.47 -6.98 -16.66
N LYS A 594 14.91 -5.80 -16.47
CA LYS A 594 13.48 -5.61 -16.26
C LYS A 594 12.68 -5.98 -17.52
N GLU A 595 13.17 -5.59 -18.68
CA GLU A 595 12.56 -5.91 -19.97
C GLU A 595 12.54 -7.43 -20.23
N ILE A 596 13.63 -8.14 -19.86
CA ILE A 596 13.69 -9.60 -19.96
C ILE A 596 12.73 -10.27 -18.97
N GLU A 597 12.60 -9.78 -17.72
CA GLU A 597 11.65 -10.34 -16.75
C GLU A 597 10.19 -10.18 -17.19
N GLU A 598 9.83 -9.00 -17.70
CA GLU A 598 8.50 -8.77 -18.28
C GLU A 598 8.25 -9.70 -19.48
N SER A 599 9.28 -9.97 -20.28
CA SER A 599 9.24 -10.87 -21.44
C SER A 599 9.04 -12.33 -21.04
N VAL A 600 9.78 -12.80 -20.04
CA VAL A 600 9.62 -14.17 -19.48
C VAL A 600 8.20 -14.40 -18.99
N HIS A 601 7.66 -13.44 -18.24
CA HIS A 601 6.29 -13.55 -17.70
C HIS A 601 5.24 -13.63 -18.81
N HIS A 602 5.40 -12.83 -19.85
CA HIS A 602 4.49 -12.81 -20.99
C HIS A 602 4.56 -14.11 -21.82
N ILE A 603 5.76 -14.66 -22.03
CA ILE A 603 5.94 -15.94 -22.76
C ILE A 603 5.33 -17.10 -21.96
N ILE A 604 5.52 -17.14 -20.65
CA ILE A 604 4.90 -18.15 -19.78
C ILE A 604 3.37 -18.03 -19.83
N GLU A 605 2.83 -16.82 -19.84
CA GLU A 605 1.39 -16.58 -20.00
C GLU A 605 0.86 -17.05 -21.37
N GLN A 606 1.61 -16.86 -22.45
CA GLN A 606 1.27 -17.36 -23.78
C GLN A 606 1.34 -18.90 -23.85
N LEU A 607 2.33 -19.52 -23.22
CA LEU A 607 2.40 -20.98 -23.09
C LEU A 607 1.19 -21.56 -22.34
N HIS A 608 0.65 -20.84 -21.33
CA HIS A 608 -0.58 -21.22 -20.64
C HIS A 608 -1.83 -21.24 -21.53
N GLN A 609 -1.83 -20.47 -22.63
CA GLN A 609 -2.99 -20.34 -23.51
C GLN A 609 -2.99 -21.33 -24.68
N ILE A 610 -1.94 -22.16 -24.84
CA ILE A 610 -1.85 -23.17 -25.91
C ILE A 610 -2.68 -24.40 -25.52
N PRO A 611 -3.75 -24.74 -26.26
CA PRO A 611 -4.67 -25.83 -25.88
C PRO A 611 -4.08 -27.23 -26.03
N ASP A 612 -2.97 -27.39 -26.80
CA ASP A 612 -2.36 -28.70 -27.10
C ASP A 612 -0.86 -28.51 -27.35
N ILE A 613 -0.09 -28.51 -26.28
CA ILE A 613 1.37 -28.28 -26.32
C ILE A 613 2.12 -29.42 -27.05
N GLN A 614 1.52 -30.63 -27.17
CA GLN A 614 2.12 -31.74 -27.92
C GLN A 614 2.29 -31.40 -29.41
N ARG A 615 1.64 -30.36 -29.91
CA ARG A 615 1.80 -29.83 -31.26
C ARG A 615 2.78 -28.66 -31.36
N LEU A 616 3.40 -28.25 -30.26
CA LEU A 616 4.41 -27.20 -30.29
C LEU A 616 5.62 -27.74 -31.05
N SER A 617 5.79 -27.27 -32.27
CA SER A 617 6.97 -27.56 -33.10
C SER A 617 8.08 -26.54 -32.81
N GLU A 618 9.30 -26.84 -33.28
CA GLU A 618 10.41 -25.89 -33.25
C GLU A 618 10.02 -24.55 -33.93
N GLU A 619 9.24 -24.62 -35.03
CA GLU A 619 8.69 -23.44 -35.74
C GLU A 619 7.69 -22.65 -34.90
N GLY A 620 6.82 -23.32 -34.10
CA GLY A 620 5.87 -22.67 -33.21
C GLY A 620 6.57 -21.99 -32.03
N LEU A 621 7.64 -22.55 -31.52
CA LEU A 621 8.47 -21.89 -30.48
C LEU A 621 9.25 -20.70 -31.08
N GLU A 622 9.75 -20.84 -32.33
CA GLU A 622 10.38 -19.73 -33.05
C GLU A 622 9.38 -18.59 -33.29
N GLU A 623 8.12 -18.85 -33.66
CA GLU A 623 7.09 -17.85 -33.86
C GLU A 623 6.71 -17.12 -32.54
N LEU A 624 6.70 -17.83 -31.42
CA LEU A 624 6.51 -17.25 -30.08
C LEU A 624 7.67 -16.32 -29.70
N LEU A 625 8.90 -16.67 -30.07
CA LEU A 625 10.09 -15.88 -29.74
C LEU A 625 10.35 -14.76 -30.77
N ASP A 626 9.97 -14.94 -32.04
CA ASP A 626 10.17 -13.96 -33.11
C ASP A 626 9.25 -12.71 -33.00
N ASN A 627 8.20 -12.78 -32.21
CA ASN A 627 7.38 -11.60 -31.86
C ASN A 627 8.16 -10.56 -31.01
N TRP A 628 9.37 -10.90 -30.58
CA TRP A 628 10.27 -10.03 -29.81
C TRP A 628 11.34 -9.41 -30.71
N HIS A 629 10.92 -8.57 -31.64
CA HIS A 629 11.82 -7.79 -32.47
C HIS A 629 12.57 -6.74 -31.68
N GLY A 630 13.84 -6.98 -31.36
CA GLY A 630 14.72 -6.00 -30.73
C GLY A 630 15.77 -6.56 -29.76
N LEU A 631 15.62 -7.80 -29.32
CA LEU A 631 16.61 -8.41 -28.44
C LEU A 631 17.86 -8.80 -29.19
N GLY A 632 19.03 -8.47 -28.66
CA GLY A 632 20.32 -8.98 -29.16
C GLY A 632 20.45 -10.48 -28.90
N VAL A 633 21.39 -11.13 -29.60
CA VAL A 633 21.60 -12.59 -29.47
C VAL A 633 21.96 -13.03 -28.06
N LEU A 634 22.62 -12.16 -27.27
CA LEU A 634 22.95 -12.41 -25.86
C LEU A 634 21.73 -12.33 -24.97
N ASP A 635 20.80 -11.42 -25.25
CA ASP A 635 19.56 -11.23 -24.51
C ASP A 635 18.61 -12.41 -24.71
N GLU A 636 18.61 -13.01 -25.92
CA GLU A 636 17.82 -14.21 -26.23
C GLU A 636 18.32 -15.45 -25.46
N ASP A 637 19.63 -15.63 -25.26
CA ASP A 637 20.16 -16.76 -24.47
C ASP A 637 19.76 -16.64 -22.99
N GLU A 638 19.79 -15.44 -22.43
CA GLU A 638 19.36 -15.19 -21.05
C GLU A 638 17.84 -15.36 -20.89
N LEU A 639 17.06 -14.91 -21.88
CA LEU A 639 15.61 -15.11 -21.92
C LEU A 639 15.25 -16.60 -21.90
N LEU A 640 15.84 -17.40 -22.79
CA LEU A 640 15.61 -18.84 -22.86
C LEU A 640 15.97 -19.53 -21.54
N ARG A 641 17.06 -19.12 -20.92
CA ARG A 641 17.51 -19.66 -19.65
C ARG A 641 16.53 -19.36 -18.50
N ARG A 642 15.93 -18.18 -18.48
CA ARG A 642 14.92 -17.80 -17.50
C ARG A 642 13.62 -18.53 -17.70
N ILE A 643 13.20 -18.76 -18.93
CA ILE A 643 12.04 -19.60 -19.24
C ILE A 643 12.27 -21.01 -18.68
N GLU A 644 13.47 -21.59 -18.85
CA GLU A 644 13.81 -22.88 -18.24
C GLU A 644 13.70 -22.89 -16.72
N LEU A 645 14.11 -21.82 -16.03
CA LEU A 645 14.05 -21.69 -14.58
C LEU A 645 12.61 -21.59 -14.04
N HIS A 646 11.71 -20.92 -14.77
CA HIS A 646 10.32 -20.73 -14.38
C HIS A 646 9.38 -21.82 -14.89
N MET A 647 9.92 -22.90 -15.46
CA MET A 647 9.12 -24.04 -15.93
C MET A 647 8.31 -24.75 -14.82
N ASP A 648 8.67 -24.56 -13.53
CA ASP A 648 7.94 -25.09 -12.39
C ASP A 648 6.66 -24.32 -12.09
N GLU A 649 6.49 -23.11 -12.65
CA GLU A 649 5.29 -22.29 -12.53
C GLU A 649 4.19 -22.71 -13.53
N LEU A 650 4.49 -23.61 -14.46
CA LEU A 650 3.52 -24.15 -15.40
C LEU A 650 2.44 -24.99 -14.68
N PRO A 651 1.16 -24.97 -15.13
CA PRO A 651 0.09 -25.77 -14.57
C PRO A 651 0.42 -27.27 -14.55
N GLU A 652 -0.11 -28.00 -13.56
CA GLU A 652 0.08 -29.45 -13.44
C GLU A 652 -0.35 -30.21 -14.71
N GLU A 653 -1.31 -29.70 -15.46
CA GLU A 653 -1.79 -30.26 -16.73
C GLU A 653 -0.72 -30.27 -17.82
N LEU A 654 0.27 -29.37 -17.74
CA LEU A 654 1.37 -29.20 -18.71
C LEU A 654 2.67 -29.87 -18.26
N THR A 655 2.73 -30.42 -17.07
CA THR A 655 3.95 -31.08 -16.55
C THR A 655 4.36 -32.31 -17.33
N SER A 656 3.41 -33.00 -17.99
CA SER A 656 3.72 -34.13 -18.89
C SER A 656 4.52 -33.72 -20.12
N ASP A 657 4.36 -32.48 -20.58
CA ASP A 657 4.97 -31.94 -21.80
C ASP A 657 6.24 -31.12 -21.51
N ARG A 658 6.57 -30.91 -20.24
CA ARG A 658 7.77 -30.21 -19.76
C ARG A 658 9.05 -30.72 -20.43
N LYS A 659 9.16 -32.04 -20.60
CA LYS A 659 10.33 -32.65 -21.22
C LYS A 659 10.51 -32.25 -22.69
N LEU A 660 9.40 -32.11 -23.41
CA LEU A 660 9.41 -31.66 -24.81
C LEU A 660 9.82 -30.21 -24.92
N ILE A 661 9.25 -29.34 -24.07
CA ILE A 661 9.58 -27.92 -24.05
C ILE A 661 11.06 -27.72 -23.72
N LEU A 662 11.57 -28.40 -22.68
CA LEU A 662 12.99 -28.33 -22.32
C LEU A 662 13.92 -28.80 -23.47
N GLN A 663 13.55 -29.85 -24.19
CA GLN A 663 14.32 -30.29 -25.33
C GLN A 663 14.35 -29.27 -26.48
N LEU A 664 13.23 -28.58 -26.74
CA LEU A 664 13.14 -27.52 -27.73
C LEU A 664 13.97 -26.30 -27.33
N LEU A 665 13.91 -25.89 -26.07
CA LEU A 665 14.70 -24.80 -25.51
C LEU A 665 16.20 -25.09 -25.54
N GLU A 666 16.63 -26.30 -25.16
CA GLU A 666 18.02 -26.74 -25.24
C GLU A 666 18.55 -26.74 -26.70
N LYS A 667 17.72 -27.19 -27.64
CA LYS A 667 18.09 -27.22 -29.06
C LYS A 667 18.26 -25.81 -29.64
N ARG A 668 17.35 -24.91 -29.32
CA ARG A 668 17.42 -23.48 -29.70
C ARG A 668 18.68 -22.83 -29.13
N ARG A 669 18.90 -23.04 -27.82
CA ARG A 669 20.07 -22.52 -27.11
C ARG A 669 21.39 -23.02 -27.66
N GLY A 670 21.46 -24.27 -28.12
CA GLY A 670 22.62 -24.81 -28.86
C GLY A 670 22.93 -24.04 -30.15
N LYS A 671 21.90 -23.74 -30.95
CA LYS A 671 22.03 -22.92 -32.18
C LYS A 671 22.44 -21.48 -31.85
N LEU A 672 21.88 -20.89 -30.81
CA LEU A 672 22.22 -19.55 -30.36
C LEU A 672 23.68 -19.45 -29.90
N LYS A 673 24.14 -20.45 -29.14
CA LYS A 673 25.53 -20.52 -28.68
C LYS A 673 26.54 -20.53 -29.82
N GLU A 674 26.25 -21.24 -30.90
CA GLU A 674 27.07 -21.22 -32.11
C GLU A 674 27.08 -19.84 -32.78
N LYS A 675 25.94 -19.15 -32.77
CA LYS A 675 25.79 -17.78 -33.29
C LYS A 675 26.57 -16.76 -32.47
N ILE A 676 26.46 -16.82 -31.12
CA ILE A 676 27.21 -15.98 -30.18
C ILE A 676 28.72 -16.14 -30.39
N LEU A 677 29.20 -17.37 -30.57
CA LEU A 677 30.59 -17.65 -30.80
C LEU A 677 31.08 -17.07 -32.12
N ALA A 678 30.21 -16.95 -33.13
CA ALA A 678 30.54 -16.39 -34.44
C ALA A 678 30.49 -14.85 -34.46
N GLU A 679 29.54 -14.23 -33.79
CA GLU A 679 29.29 -12.78 -33.82
C GLU A 679 30.07 -11.99 -32.76
N HIS A 680 30.40 -12.61 -31.60
CA HIS A 680 31.07 -11.99 -30.47
C HIS A 680 32.32 -12.73 -29.97
N PRO A 681 33.37 -12.85 -30.79
CA PRO A 681 34.61 -13.57 -30.41
C PRO A 681 35.31 -12.95 -29.20
N GLU A 682 35.12 -11.64 -28.93
CA GLU A 682 35.70 -10.94 -27.79
C GLU A 682 35.12 -11.43 -26.43
N VAL A 683 33.90 -11.95 -26.43
CA VAL A 683 33.28 -12.52 -25.21
C VAL A 683 33.98 -13.83 -24.88
N LEU A 684 34.25 -14.65 -25.89
CA LEU A 684 34.99 -15.91 -25.70
C LEU A 684 36.40 -15.66 -25.15
N GLU A 685 37.10 -14.68 -25.68
CA GLU A 685 38.46 -14.35 -25.25
C GLU A 685 38.50 -13.87 -23.80
N ARG A 686 37.51 -13.03 -23.37
CA ARG A 686 37.37 -12.59 -21.98
C ARG A 686 37.05 -13.75 -21.05
N LEU A 687 36.17 -14.66 -21.44
CA LEU A 687 35.80 -15.84 -20.66
C LEU A 687 37.00 -16.80 -20.54
N GLU A 688 37.79 -17.01 -21.58
CA GLU A 688 39.00 -17.84 -21.54
C GLU A 688 40.10 -17.22 -20.67
N GLN A 689 40.32 -15.90 -20.76
CA GLN A 689 41.26 -15.21 -19.87
C GLN A 689 40.86 -15.30 -18.40
N ARG A 690 39.58 -15.18 -18.12
CA ARG A 690 39.02 -15.29 -16.75
C ARG A 690 39.18 -16.72 -16.23
N ARG A 691 38.89 -17.70 -17.06
CA ARG A 691 39.09 -19.13 -16.76
C ARG A 691 40.56 -19.44 -16.44
N LYS A 692 41.47 -18.97 -17.23
CA LYS A 692 42.91 -19.19 -17.07
C LYS A 692 43.43 -18.58 -15.77
N LYS A 693 43.01 -17.36 -15.43
CA LYS A 693 43.31 -16.72 -14.15
C LYS A 693 42.73 -17.51 -12.96
N LEU A 694 41.55 -18.08 -13.10
CA LEU A 694 40.90 -18.88 -12.07
C LEU A 694 41.63 -20.22 -11.86
N GLU A 695 42.00 -20.91 -12.95
CA GLU A 695 42.83 -22.14 -12.92
C GLU A 695 44.18 -21.90 -12.24
N GLU A 696 44.88 -20.80 -12.57
CA GLU A 696 46.15 -20.41 -11.97
C GLU A 696 46.03 -20.13 -10.44
N ARG A 697 44.91 -19.53 -10.02
CA ARG A 697 44.61 -19.26 -8.59
C ARG A 697 44.31 -20.55 -7.82
N LEU A 698 43.49 -21.43 -8.40
CA LEU A 698 43.14 -22.73 -7.82
C LEU A 698 44.34 -23.70 -7.77
N GLU A 699 45.19 -23.70 -8.77
CA GLU A 699 46.42 -24.50 -8.80
C GLU A 699 47.41 -24.11 -7.68
N LYS A 700 47.42 -22.81 -7.29
CA LYS A 700 48.19 -22.33 -6.13
C LYS A 700 47.54 -22.68 -4.76
N GLN A 701 46.22 -22.79 -4.71
CA GLN A 701 45.48 -23.03 -3.47
C GLN A 701 45.31 -24.55 -3.14
N ASN A 702 45.05 -25.37 -4.18
CA ASN A 702 44.84 -26.81 -3.99
C ASN A 702 45.22 -27.59 -5.27
N PRO A 703 46.52 -27.90 -5.46
CA PRO A 703 47.01 -28.58 -6.65
C PRO A 703 46.43 -29.99 -6.85
N GLU A 704 46.13 -30.73 -5.76
CA GLU A 704 45.54 -32.07 -5.85
C GLU A 704 44.13 -32.07 -6.40
N ALA A 705 43.34 -31.08 -6.05
CA ALA A 705 41.98 -30.95 -6.50
C ALA A 705 41.89 -30.54 -7.97
N VAL A 706 42.83 -29.70 -8.45
CA VAL A 706 42.95 -29.35 -9.89
C VAL A 706 43.38 -30.57 -10.69
N GLN A 707 44.27 -31.43 -10.18
CA GLN A 707 44.63 -32.68 -10.90
C GLN A 707 43.45 -33.66 -10.99
N LYS A 708 42.66 -33.85 -9.90
CA LYS A 708 41.45 -34.68 -9.91
C LYS A 708 40.41 -34.15 -10.94
N TRP A 709 40.26 -32.84 -10.99
CA TRP A 709 39.36 -32.21 -11.98
C TRP A 709 39.86 -32.36 -13.43
N LYS A 710 41.16 -32.18 -13.70
CA LYS A 710 41.75 -32.42 -15.04
C LYS A 710 41.51 -33.85 -15.47
N HIS A 711 41.64 -34.80 -14.58
CA HIS A 711 41.39 -36.22 -14.81
C HIS A 711 39.90 -36.52 -15.08
N TRP A 712 39.00 -35.95 -14.27
CA TRP A 712 37.55 -36.05 -14.49
C TRP A 712 37.11 -35.45 -15.82
N LYS A 713 37.68 -34.31 -16.21
CA LYS A 713 37.41 -33.65 -17.50
C LYS A 713 37.84 -34.50 -18.69
N GLU A 714 38.97 -35.18 -18.60
CA GLU A 714 39.45 -36.09 -19.65
C GLU A 714 38.57 -37.35 -19.79
N GLU A 715 37.94 -37.80 -18.72
CA GLU A 715 37.03 -38.97 -18.72
C GLU A 715 35.62 -38.64 -19.24
N HIS A 716 35.08 -37.43 -18.93
CA HIS A 716 33.66 -37.15 -19.12
C HIS A 716 33.34 -36.14 -20.23
N LEU A 717 34.33 -35.46 -20.81
CA LEU A 717 34.16 -34.51 -21.93
C LEU A 717 34.70 -35.00 -23.26
N LYS A 718 35.05 -36.25 -23.39
CA LYS A 718 35.42 -36.91 -24.65
C LYS A 718 34.25 -37.62 -25.35
N ASN A 719 33.03 -37.50 -24.84
CA ASN A 719 31.82 -38.02 -25.49
C ASN A 719 30.91 -36.88 -25.95
#